data_00a0e79d19df7b867600d84eff07b258
#
_entry.id   00a0e79d19df7b867600d84eff07b258
#
_cell.length_a   1.000
_cell.length_b   1.000
_cell.length_c   1.000
_cell.angle_alpha   90.00
_cell.angle_beta   90.00
_cell.angle_gamma   90.00
#
_symmetry.space_group_name_H-M   'P 1'
#
loop_
_entity.id
_entity.type
_entity.pdbx_description
1 polymer ?
#
loop_
_entity_poly.entity_id
_entity_poly.type
_entity_poly.pdbx_seq_one_letter_code
_entity_poly.pdbx_strand_id
1 'polypeptide(L)'
;MYFNVFGEKVSKARYREMVNAGKNRRELIAAGLTSRRDLCKMGLLTAGGMLVAKSGLSARAQGLGQVSPASNGQNTSAGTQQNCIPGNQTQSQVTTPFLDPLVVMPLTQRVRSLTPTPTLFPNVGAGEVRAAAFQAPQISLSRFPVVPSVLYNINQRQFTVRQTSDPRLPAQTIWGYDDGSGPRSPGPTYQAFYGTPQLTRNINSLPPTTQVNNTGFGMPQVTTHLHNAHNPSESDGNPCDFYPAGHFCDQYYPNVLAGFNSTNPPNGDVNESLSTLWYHDHRVDFTSQNTYKGLMGFYCLFNQFDTGNEETGFRLPSFPQFDIPLAFADKVYDPESGELVFDLFNLDGILGDKFLVNGKIQPFFQVSPRRYRFRLLDTGPSRFYEFFLTNLKNLSATIPYWLIGTDGNLLPNPIQVQSVRIGPAERVDVIIDFTKFAGQTIYLENRLNQVNGQGPVAVDSQFFPQNGTDTECSQLGVPVTAPNGTQNTNAVLNAGQGNLVLQFLVTGPHVPDNSVNPATKPTYYQLPSTKVEPRIVRTFKFDRLNGQWSINGQFFDCGYGNEGTGGESTEMFRFTVQQNSVEQWLLTNLSGDWTHPVHIHLEEHQILSRNRVAPTVPADLGRKDVTQLHPNERVQLFFRFRDWLGKYPIHCHNVVHEDHAMMALWHVALQGDNILVP
;
A
#
# COMPACT_ATOMS: atom_id res chain seq x y z
N MET A 1 -21.39 -22.25 -24.69
CA MET A 1 -21.12 -22.07 -23.24
C MET A 1 -21.08 -20.58 -23.01
N TYR A 2 -21.91 -20.08 -22.11
CA TYR A 2 -21.94 -18.67 -21.72
C TYR A 2 -21.39 -18.54 -20.29
N PHE A 3 -20.62 -17.49 -20.06
CA PHE A 3 -20.17 -17.11 -18.72
C PHE A 3 -21.09 -16.01 -18.21
N ASN A 4 -21.42 -16.09 -16.94
CA ASN A 4 -22.15 -15.00 -16.30
C ASN A 4 -21.11 -14.03 -15.74
N VAL A 5 -20.87 -12.93 -16.47
CA VAL A 5 -19.92 -11.90 -16.07
C VAL A 5 -20.74 -10.67 -15.72
N PHE A 6 -20.68 -10.25 -14.47
CA PHE A 6 -21.40 -9.07 -13.97
C PHE A 6 -22.93 -9.12 -14.17
N GLY A 7 -23.52 -10.32 -14.12
CA GLY A 7 -24.95 -10.49 -14.38
C GLY A 7 -25.34 -10.61 -15.86
N GLU A 8 -24.42 -10.40 -16.78
CA GLU A 8 -24.63 -10.60 -18.20
C GLU A 8 -24.11 -11.96 -18.67
N LYS A 9 -24.90 -12.64 -19.50
CA LYS A 9 -24.45 -13.83 -20.20
C LYS A 9 -23.54 -13.45 -21.36
N VAL A 10 -22.23 -13.53 -21.15
CA VAL A 10 -21.23 -13.26 -22.19
C VAL A 10 -20.76 -14.56 -22.84
N SER A 11 -20.49 -14.54 -24.13
CA SER A 11 -19.92 -15.69 -24.84
C SER A 11 -18.49 -15.97 -24.34
N LYS A 12 -18.04 -17.21 -24.51
CA LYS A 12 -16.65 -17.60 -24.17
C LYS A 12 -15.61 -16.72 -24.88
N ALA A 13 -15.90 -16.32 -26.14
CA ALA A 13 -15.04 -15.42 -26.89
C ALA A 13 -14.98 -14.02 -26.22
N ARG A 14 -16.14 -13.49 -25.85
CA ARG A 14 -16.24 -12.17 -25.20
C ARG A 14 -15.58 -12.15 -23.83
N TYR A 15 -15.74 -13.22 -23.06
CA TYR A 15 -15.05 -13.36 -21.76
C TYR A 15 -13.52 -13.34 -21.94
N ARG A 16 -12.99 -14.09 -22.91
CA ARG A 16 -11.56 -14.07 -23.25
C ARG A 16 -11.08 -12.68 -23.69
N GLU A 17 -11.88 -11.97 -24.50
CA GLU A 17 -11.56 -10.59 -24.88
C GLU A 17 -11.46 -9.68 -23.65
N MET A 18 -12.35 -9.82 -22.68
CA MET A 18 -12.33 -9.01 -21.46
C MET A 18 -11.12 -9.34 -20.57
N VAL A 19 -10.78 -10.61 -20.42
CA VAL A 19 -9.59 -11.05 -19.66
C VAL A 19 -8.31 -10.59 -20.36
N ASN A 20 -8.24 -10.72 -21.69
CA ASN A 20 -7.09 -10.31 -22.47
C ASN A 20 -7.00 -8.78 -22.67
N ALA A 21 -8.04 -8.03 -22.37
CA ALA A 21 -8.04 -6.58 -22.56
C ALA A 21 -6.95 -5.90 -21.70
N GLY A 22 -6.76 -6.35 -20.46
CA GLY A 22 -5.67 -5.88 -19.60
C GLY A 22 -4.29 -6.25 -20.16
N LYS A 23 -4.13 -7.52 -20.58
CA LYS A 23 -2.89 -8.00 -21.19
C LYS A 23 -2.57 -7.29 -22.50
N ASN A 24 -3.56 -7.18 -23.41
CA ASN A 24 -3.41 -6.46 -24.67
C ASN A 24 -3.10 -4.99 -24.47
N ARG A 25 -3.67 -4.35 -23.44
CA ARG A 25 -3.35 -2.97 -23.06
C ARG A 25 -1.88 -2.84 -22.69
N ARG A 26 -1.36 -3.74 -21.84
CA ARG A 26 0.05 -3.76 -21.44
C ARG A 26 0.97 -3.94 -22.65
N GLU A 27 0.65 -4.88 -23.52
CA GLU A 27 1.42 -5.17 -24.75
C GLU A 27 1.44 -3.98 -25.72
N LEU A 28 0.31 -3.30 -25.92
CA LEU A 28 0.20 -2.12 -26.78
C LEU A 28 1.00 -0.93 -26.24
N ILE A 29 0.96 -0.70 -24.94
CA ILE A 29 1.72 0.37 -24.28
C ILE A 29 3.21 0.06 -24.35
N ALA A 30 3.60 -1.18 -24.06
CA ALA A 30 4.99 -1.64 -24.07
C ALA A 30 5.62 -1.58 -25.47
N ALA A 31 4.84 -1.84 -26.52
CA ALA A 31 5.31 -1.72 -27.90
C ALA A 31 5.59 -0.27 -28.34
N GLY A 32 5.37 0.71 -27.46
CA GLY A 32 5.60 2.13 -27.80
C GLY A 32 4.68 2.67 -28.89
N LEU A 33 3.67 1.88 -29.26
CA LEU A 33 2.81 2.18 -30.41
C LEU A 33 1.75 3.21 -30.10
N THR A 34 1.55 3.58 -28.80
CA THR A 34 0.39 4.37 -28.48
C THR A 34 0.58 5.23 -27.24
N SER A 35 0.52 6.53 -27.46
CA SER A 35 0.05 7.43 -26.42
C SER A 35 -1.47 7.24 -26.24
N ARG A 36 -2.01 7.61 -25.07
CA ARG A 36 -3.48 7.66 -24.82
C ARG A 36 -4.21 8.35 -25.97
N ARG A 37 -3.62 9.40 -26.52
CA ARG A 37 -4.15 10.19 -27.63
C ARG A 37 -4.25 9.36 -28.94
N ASP A 38 -3.28 8.50 -29.18
CA ASP A 38 -3.27 7.67 -30.39
C ASP A 38 -4.26 6.51 -30.28
N LEU A 39 -4.43 5.92 -29.11
CA LEU A 39 -5.48 4.92 -28.84
C LEU A 39 -6.89 5.52 -28.97
N CYS A 40 -7.10 6.75 -28.50
CA CYS A 40 -8.35 7.47 -28.72
C CYS A 40 -8.59 7.75 -30.21
N LYS A 41 -7.56 8.18 -30.96
CA LYS A 41 -7.66 8.41 -32.41
C LYS A 41 -7.97 7.12 -33.20
N MET A 42 -7.48 5.98 -32.75
CA MET A 42 -7.73 4.68 -33.34
C MET A 42 -9.10 4.10 -32.96
N GLY A 43 -9.87 4.80 -32.12
CA GLY A 43 -11.15 4.33 -31.60
C GLY A 43 -11.07 3.12 -30.70
N LEU A 44 -9.86 2.84 -30.14
CA LEU A 44 -9.62 1.73 -29.23
C LEU A 44 -9.86 2.10 -27.76
N LEU A 45 -10.07 3.39 -27.49
CA LEU A 45 -10.37 3.93 -26.17
C LEU A 45 -11.55 4.88 -26.21
N THR A 46 -12.39 4.81 -25.18
CA THR A 46 -13.34 5.88 -24.85
C THR A 46 -12.68 6.93 -23.97
N ALA A 47 -13.27 8.11 -23.87
CA ALA A 47 -12.83 9.17 -22.94
C ALA A 47 -12.75 8.70 -21.49
N GLY A 48 -13.47 7.63 -21.11
CA GLY A 48 -13.40 6.97 -19.80
C GLY A 48 -12.35 5.86 -19.66
N GLY A 49 -11.46 5.69 -20.64
CA GLY A 49 -10.32 4.75 -20.51
C GLY A 49 -10.61 3.26 -20.74
N MET A 50 -11.78 2.90 -21.25
CA MET A 50 -12.09 1.52 -21.63
C MET A 50 -11.62 1.20 -23.04
N LEU A 51 -10.97 0.03 -23.24
CA LEU A 51 -10.72 -0.52 -24.57
C LEU A 51 -12.05 -0.90 -25.22
N VAL A 52 -12.38 -0.27 -26.34
CA VAL A 52 -13.56 -0.62 -27.12
C VAL A 52 -13.12 -1.59 -28.21
N ALA A 53 -13.64 -2.80 -28.19
CA ALA A 53 -13.49 -3.72 -29.30
C ALA A 53 -14.12 -3.12 -30.57
N LYS A 54 -13.43 -3.27 -31.70
CA LYS A 54 -13.82 -2.76 -33.02
C LYS A 54 -15.15 -3.35 -33.47
N SER A 55 -16.26 -2.83 -32.98
CA SER A 55 -17.61 -3.11 -33.46
C SER A 55 -18.43 -1.83 -33.43
N GLY A 56 -18.36 -1.07 -34.49
CA GLY A 56 -19.44 -0.23 -35.03
C GLY A 56 -20.10 0.86 -34.18
N LEU A 57 -19.57 1.24 -33.04
CA LEU A 57 -20.13 2.35 -32.25
C LEU A 57 -19.27 3.59 -32.44
N SER A 58 -19.75 4.53 -33.21
CA SER A 58 -19.22 5.87 -33.33
C SER A 58 -19.36 6.59 -31.98
N ALA A 59 -18.31 6.61 -31.18
CA ALA A 59 -18.25 7.43 -29.99
C ALA A 59 -18.15 8.91 -30.45
N ARG A 60 -19.13 9.71 -30.10
CA ARG A 60 -19.03 11.16 -30.16
C ARG A 60 -17.96 11.61 -29.16
N ALA A 61 -16.75 11.83 -29.67
CA ALA A 61 -15.73 12.59 -28.96
C ALA A 61 -16.09 14.08 -29.10
N GLN A 62 -16.96 14.59 -28.25
CA GLN A 62 -17.13 16.03 -28.06
C GLN A 62 -16.78 16.37 -26.63
N GLY A 63 -15.75 17.17 -26.49
CA GLY A 63 -15.49 17.97 -25.28
C GLY A 63 -14.31 17.61 -24.42
N LEU A 64 -13.12 17.42 -24.99
CA LEU A 64 -11.89 17.73 -24.26
C LEU A 64 -11.09 18.70 -25.13
N GLY A 65 -10.94 19.91 -24.62
CA GLY A 65 -10.29 21.01 -25.30
C GLY A 65 -8.90 20.62 -25.81
N GLN A 66 -8.60 21.09 -27.00
CA GLN A 66 -7.27 20.98 -27.61
C GLN A 66 -6.25 21.65 -26.69
N VAL A 67 -5.33 20.88 -26.15
CA VAL A 67 -4.08 21.42 -25.64
C VAL A 67 -3.20 21.66 -26.84
N SER A 68 -3.08 22.92 -27.24
CA SER A 68 -2.16 23.37 -28.28
C SER A 68 -0.72 23.18 -27.81
N PRO A 69 0.23 22.90 -28.72
CA PRO A 69 1.64 22.87 -28.35
C PRO A 69 2.09 24.26 -27.89
N ALA A 70 2.91 24.28 -26.85
CA ALA A 70 3.42 25.48 -26.23
C ALA A 70 4.02 26.44 -27.27
N SER A 71 3.41 27.58 -27.47
CA SER A 71 4.00 28.74 -28.10
C SER A 71 4.68 29.58 -27.01
N ASN A 72 5.95 29.91 -27.22
CA ASN A 72 6.66 30.94 -26.47
C ASN A 72 5.88 32.26 -26.51
N GLY A 73 5.29 32.64 -25.39
CA GLY A 73 4.61 33.92 -25.27
C GLY A 73 4.54 34.34 -23.82
N GLN A 74 5.18 35.42 -23.50
CA GLN A 74 5.12 36.14 -22.23
C GLN A 74 3.68 36.23 -21.75
N ASN A 75 3.42 35.87 -20.50
CA ASN A 75 2.15 36.19 -19.89
C ASN A 75 2.15 36.46 -18.40
N THR A 76 1.39 37.45 -18.15
CA THR A 76 1.05 38.11 -16.91
C THR A 76 0.08 37.33 -16.05
N SER A 77 0.38 37.23 -14.78
CA SER A 77 -0.48 37.16 -13.58
C SER A 77 -1.59 36.12 -13.43
N ALA A 78 -1.73 35.12 -14.27
CA ALA A 78 -2.66 34.01 -14.01
C ALA A 78 -1.97 32.61 -14.08
N GLY A 79 -0.64 32.60 -14.13
CA GLY A 79 0.13 31.41 -14.48
C GLY A 79 0.76 30.64 -13.34
N THR A 80 0.55 31.03 -12.11
CA THR A 80 1.29 30.47 -10.96
C THR A 80 0.89 29.06 -10.58
N GLN A 81 -0.32 28.65 -10.87
CA GLN A 81 -0.80 27.32 -10.47
C GLN A 81 -0.34 26.15 -11.38
N GLN A 82 -0.07 26.44 -12.66
CA GLN A 82 0.35 25.40 -13.61
C GLN A 82 1.74 24.81 -13.32
N ASN A 83 2.53 25.47 -12.50
CA ASN A 83 3.92 25.09 -12.25
C ASN A 83 4.14 24.24 -11.00
N CYS A 84 3.07 23.94 -10.24
CA CYS A 84 3.17 23.19 -8.98
C CYS A 84 3.11 21.67 -9.14
N ILE A 85 2.98 21.15 -10.36
CA ILE A 85 2.76 19.73 -10.58
C ILE A 85 4.03 19.00 -11.00
N PRO A 86 4.30 17.86 -10.38
CA PRO A 86 5.32 16.94 -10.84
C PRO A 86 4.91 16.21 -12.13
N GLY A 87 5.69 16.40 -13.20
CA GLY A 87 5.52 15.62 -14.42
C GLY A 87 4.31 15.99 -15.28
N ASN A 88 3.84 15.04 -16.07
CA ASN A 88 2.78 15.22 -17.08
C ASN A 88 1.35 15.06 -16.54
N GLN A 89 1.13 15.22 -15.26
CA GLN A 89 -0.20 14.98 -14.67
C GLN A 89 -1.07 16.23 -14.71
N THR A 90 -2.38 16.02 -14.80
CA THR A 90 -3.37 17.10 -14.77
C THR A 90 -3.47 17.66 -13.35
N GLN A 91 -3.43 18.98 -13.23
CA GLN A 91 -3.51 19.66 -11.92
C GLN A 91 -4.93 19.63 -11.35
N SER A 92 -5.06 19.20 -10.11
CA SER A 92 -6.31 19.34 -9.38
C SER A 92 -6.61 20.80 -9.06
N GLN A 93 -7.88 21.13 -8.81
CA GLN A 93 -8.23 22.44 -8.30
C GLN A 93 -7.53 22.72 -6.97
N VAL A 94 -7.13 23.95 -6.74
CA VAL A 94 -6.53 24.40 -5.47
C VAL A 94 -7.50 24.19 -4.32
N THR A 95 -7.02 23.64 -3.22
CA THR A 95 -7.80 23.49 -1.99
C THR A 95 -7.11 24.20 -0.84
N THR A 96 -7.90 24.74 0.08
CA THR A 96 -7.37 25.32 1.32
C THR A 96 -6.93 24.17 2.25
N PRO A 97 -5.67 24.13 2.69
CA PRO A 97 -5.20 23.10 3.60
C PRO A 97 -5.71 23.34 5.03
N PHE A 98 -5.71 22.30 5.85
CA PHE A 98 -6.00 22.34 7.28
C PHE A 98 -7.39 22.88 7.64
N LEU A 99 -8.38 22.65 6.78
CA LEU A 99 -9.78 22.99 7.04
C LEU A 99 -10.48 21.92 7.89
N ASP A 100 -10.13 20.67 7.66
CA ASP A 100 -10.79 19.51 8.26
C ASP A 100 -9.95 18.89 9.36
N PRO A 101 -10.57 18.40 10.44
CA PRO A 101 -9.85 17.61 11.42
C PRO A 101 -9.45 16.25 10.84
N LEU A 102 -8.33 15.72 11.33
CA LEU A 102 -7.91 14.35 11.08
C LEU A 102 -9.01 13.38 11.55
N VAL A 103 -9.35 12.42 10.73
CA VAL A 103 -10.25 11.32 11.13
C VAL A 103 -9.43 10.19 11.72
N VAL A 104 -9.63 9.88 12.99
CA VAL A 104 -9.11 8.66 13.60
C VAL A 104 -10.09 7.54 13.30
N MET A 105 -9.65 6.49 12.57
CA MET A 105 -10.53 5.42 12.18
C MET A 105 -11.05 4.65 13.40
N PRO A 106 -12.35 4.35 13.47
CA PRO A 106 -12.90 3.57 14.57
C PRO A 106 -12.40 2.13 14.54
N LEU A 107 -12.51 1.47 15.68
CA LEU A 107 -12.23 0.04 15.77
C LEU A 107 -13.28 -0.78 15.05
N THR A 108 -12.84 -1.84 14.39
CA THR A 108 -13.69 -2.78 13.64
C THR A 108 -14.69 -3.48 14.58
N GLN A 109 -15.95 -3.49 14.19
CA GLN A 109 -17.03 -4.10 14.98
C GLN A 109 -17.02 -5.62 14.85
N ARG A 110 -16.98 -6.32 16.00
CA ARG A 110 -17.11 -7.78 16.05
C ARG A 110 -18.56 -8.20 15.88
N VAL A 111 -18.76 -9.36 15.27
CA VAL A 111 -20.08 -10.00 15.19
C VAL A 111 -20.14 -11.26 16.05
N ARG A 112 -21.34 -11.67 16.47
CA ARG A 112 -21.51 -12.88 17.29
C ARG A 112 -21.56 -14.15 16.44
N SER A 113 -21.98 -14.06 15.20
CA SER A 113 -22.11 -15.17 14.26
C SER A 113 -22.03 -14.67 12.83
N LEU A 114 -21.73 -15.59 11.91
CA LEU A 114 -21.76 -15.37 10.47
C LEU A 114 -22.83 -16.26 9.84
N THR A 115 -23.54 -15.75 8.86
CA THR A 115 -24.55 -16.49 8.09
C THR A 115 -24.21 -16.45 6.61
N PRO A 116 -23.98 -17.60 5.93
CA PRO A 116 -23.97 -18.97 6.49
C PRO A 116 -22.85 -19.19 7.51
N THR A 117 -22.98 -20.19 8.35
CA THR A 117 -21.92 -20.57 9.31
C THR A 117 -20.66 -20.97 8.56
N PRO A 118 -19.48 -20.45 8.95
CA PRO A 118 -18.21 -20.85 8.35
C PRO A 118 -17.96 -22.35 8.47
N THR A 119 -17.38 -22.93 7.44
CA THR A 119 -17.07 -24.37 7.35
C THR A 119 -15.59 -24.57 7.00
N LEU A 120 -15.06 -25.76 7.29
CA LEU A 120 -13.67 -26.11 6.96
C LEU A 120 -13.40 -26.02 5.45
N PHE A 121 -14.37 -26.47 4.64
CA PHE A 121 -14.31 -26.36 3.19
C PHE A 121 -15.15 -25.17 2.70
N PRO A 122 -14.79 -24.56 1.56
CA PRO A 122 -15.56 -23.44 1.01
C PRO A 122 -17.03 -23.82 0.80
N ASN A 123 -17.93 -22.98 1.28
CA ASN A 123 -19.37 -23.12 1.04
C ASN A 123 -19.76 -22.50 -0.30
N VAL A 124 -19.34 -23.13 -1.39
CA VAL A 124 -19.54 -22.65 -2.77
C VAL A 124 -21.02 -22.43 -3.08
N GLY A 125 -21.91 -23.28 -2.55
CA GLY A 125 -23.36 -23.12 -2.75
C GLY A 125 -23.95 -21.84 -2.13
N ALA A 126 -23.26 -21.26 -1.15
CA ALA A 126 -23.62 -19.97 -0.56
C ALA A 126 -22.88 -18.77 -1.17
N GLY A 127 -22.04 -18.99 -2.19
CA GLY A 127 -21.27 -17.94 -2.83
C GLY A 127 -19.87 -17.69 -2.23
N GLU A 128 -19.38 -18.59 -1.39
CA GLU A 128 -18.01 -18.53 -0.90
C GLU A 128 -17.03 -18.95 -2.00
N VAL A 129 -15.93 -18.19 -2.16
CA VAL A 129 -14.94 -18.38 -3.22
C VAL A 129 -13.51 -18.60 -2.69
N ARG A 130 -13.38 -18.85 -1.39
CA ARG A 130 -12.10 -19.21 -0.80
C ARG A 130 -11.49 -20.40 -1.55
N ALA A 131 -10.18 -20.36 -1.80
CA ALA A 131 -9.45 -21.52 -2.27
C ALA A 131 -9.62 -22.71 -1.30
N ALA A 132 -9.53 -23.95 -1.79
CA ALA A 132 -9.72 -25.11 -0.95
C ALA A 132 -8.80 -25.08 0.28
N ALA A 133 -9.34 -25.37 1.44
CA ALA A 133 -8.62 -25.33 2.72
C ALA A 133 -7.67 -26.54 2.86
N PHE A 134 -6.72 -26.68 1.96
CA PHE A 134 -5.75 -27.79 2.01
C PHE A 134 -4.77 -27.66 3.19
N GLN A 135 -4.70 -26.50 3.82
CA GLN A 135 -3.81 -26.25 4.95
C GLN A 135 -4.39 -26.61 6.32
N ALA A 136 -5.69 -26.85 6.38
CA ALA A 136 -6.32 -27.28 7.63
C ALA A 136 -5.64 -28.46 8.32
N PRO A 137 -5.06 -29.47 7.62
CA PRO A 137 -4.31 -30.56 8.25
C PRO A 137 -2.96 -30.11 8.84
N GLN A 138 -2.41 -28.99 8.42
CA GLN A 138 -1.09 -28.51 8.88
C GLN A 138 -1.19 -27.73 10.19
N ILE A 139 -2.33 -27.11 10.42
CA ILE A 139 -2.66 -26.60 11.73
C ILE A 139 -3.09 -27.84 12.51
N SER A 140 -2.39 -28.17 13.59
CA SER A 140 -2.98 -29.03 14.57
C SER A 140 -4.33 -28.42 14.95
N LEU A 141 -5.43 -28.89 14.37
CA LEU A 141 -6.79 -28.39 14.59
C LEU A 141 -7.19 -28.41 16.07
N SER A 142 -6.49 -29.21 16.87
CA SER A 142 -6.60 -29.19 18.32
C SER A 142 -6.16 -27.87 18.96
N ARG A 143 -5.39 -27.05 18.25
CA ARG A 143 -4.80 -25.81 18.76
C ARG A 143 -5.59 -24.57 18.38
N PHE A 144 -6.21 -24.57 17.19
CA PHE A 144 -7.06 -23.47 16.73
C PHE A 144 -8.42 -24.01 16.26
N PRO A 145 -9.51 -23.49 16.81
CA PRO A 145 -10.83 -23.86 16.34
C PRO A 145 -11.02 -23.39 14.90
N VAL A 146 -11.66 -24.22 14.08
CA VAL A 146 -12.02 -23.88 12.68
C VAL A 146 -12.83 -22.60 12.62
N VAL A 147 -13.70 -22.39 13.60
CA VAL A 147 -14.45 -21.13 13.79
C VAL A 147 -13.98 -20.51 15.10
N PRO A 148 -13.11 -19.49 15.06
CA PRO A 148 -12.67 -18.79 16.26
C PRO A 148 -13.82 -18.01 16.90
N SER A 149 -13.63 -17.61 18.15
CA SER A 149 -14.61 -16.79 18.87
C SER A 149 -14.64 -15.32 18.41
N VAL A 150 -13.60 -14.87 17.73
CA VAL A 150 -13.51 -13.51 17.20
C VAL A 150 -13.90 -13.51 15.73
N LEU A 151 -15.04 -12.90 15.43
CA LEU A 151 -15.64 -12.89 14.10
C LEU A 151 -15.86 -11.47 13.61
N TYR A 152 -15.59 -11.25 12.32
CA TYR A 152 -15.88 -9.99 11.63
C TYR A 152 -16.65 -10.25 10.33
N ASN A 153 -17.56 -9.33 10.00
CA ASN A 153 -18.32 -9.34 8.76
C ASN A 153 -18.10 -8.02 8.04
N ILE A 154 -17.30 -8.02 7.01
CA ILE A 154 -16.82 -6.82 6.32
C ILE A 154 -17.34 -6.80 4.89
N ASN A 155 -17.94 -5.68 4.50
CA ASN A 155 -18.43 -5.47 3.15
C ASN A 155 -17.54 -4.45 2.43
N GLN A 156 -17.03 -4.79 1.25
CA GLN A 156 -16.49 -3.79 0.34
C GLN A 156 -17.66 -3.07 -0.34
N ARG A 157 -17.73 -1.76 -0.19
CA ARG A 157 -18.88 -0.98 -0.69
C ARG A 157 -18.44 0.32 -1.36
N GLN A 158 -19.24 0.75 -2.33
CA GLN A 158 -19.15 2.09 -2.89
C GLN A 158 -19.93 3.07 -2.02
N PHE A 159 -19.37 4.26 -1.81
CA PHE A 159 -20.01 5.32 -1.06
C PHE A 159 -19.51 6.70 -1.50
N THR A 160 -20.20 7.75 -1.06
CA THR A 160 -19.82 9.12 -1.35
C THR A 160 -19.33 9.80 -0.08
N VAL A 161 -18.18 10.48 -0.17
CA VAL A 161 -17.53 11.15 0.96
C VAL A 161 -16.90 12.47 0.54
N ARG A 162 -16.92 13.47 1.42
CA ARG A 162 -16.11 14.68 1.28
C ARG A 162 -14.72 14.45 1.87
N GLN A 163 -13.70 14.58 1.05
CA GLN A 163 -12.29 14.48 1.47
C GLN A 163 -11.73 15.83 1.96
N THR A 164 -12.44 16.91 1.65
CA THR A 164 -12.22 18.25 2.21
C THR A 164 -13.54 19.00 2.33
N SER A 165 -13.61 19.93 3.28
CA SER A 165 -14.72 20.89 3.39
C SER A 165 -14.62 22.04 2.38
N ASP A 166 -13.51 22.13 1.64
CA ASP A 166 -13.35 23.12 0.59
C ASP A 166 -14.41 22.94 -0.50
N PRO A 167 -15.23 23.95 -0.80
CA PRO A 167 -16.32 23.83 -1.77
C PRO A 167 -15.84 23.62 -3.22
N ARG A 168 -14.59 23.91 -3.51
CA ARG A 168 -14.00 23.71 -4.85
C ARG A 168 -13.86 22.24 -5.23
N LEU A 169 -13.81 21.34 -4.25
CA LEU A 169 -13.82 19.91 -4.48
C LEU A 169 -15.15 19.29 -4.07
N PRO A 170 -15.87 18.62 -4.98
CA PRO A 170 -17.12 17.94 -4.66
C PRO A 170 -16.88 16.70 -3.77
N ALA A 171 -17.95 16.13 -3.27
CA ALA A 171 -17.90 14.82 -2.64
C ALA A 171 -17.50 13.76 -3.66
N GLN A 172 -16.63 12.84 -3.27
CA GLN A 172 -16.07 11.79 -4.12
C GLN A 172 -16.84 10.49 -3.97
N THR A 173 -17.10 9.82 -5.08
CA THR A 173 -17.59 8.42 -5.07
C THR A 173 -16.39 7.49 -5.06
N ILE A 174 -16.16 6.83 -3.93
CA ILE A 174 -15.03 5.94 -3.68
C ILE A 174 -15.49 4.58 -3.14
N TRP A 175 -14.56 3.69 -2.93
CA TRP A 175 -14.79 2.38 -2.31
C TRP A 175 -14.23 2.36 -0.89
N GLY A 176 -14.75 1.46 -0.07
CA GLY A 176 -14.29 1.31 1.29
C GLY A 176 -14.83 0.06 1.95
N TYR A 177 -14.40 -0.16 3.17
CA TYR A 177 -14.81 -1.27 3.99
C TYR A 177 -15.88 -0.84 5.00
N ASP A 178 -16.89 -1.68 5.17
CA ASP A 178 -18.04 -1.47 6.05
C ASP A 178 -18.20 -2.67 6.99
N ASP A 179 -18.03 -2.44 8.26
CA ASP A 179 -18.23 -3.41 9.35
C ASP A 179 -19.66 -3.41 9.93
N GLY A 180 -20.59 -2.77 9.23
CA GLY A 180 -21.96 -2.54 9.67
C GLY A 180 -22.19 -1.15 10.29
N SER A 181 -21.12 -0.37 10.50
CA SER A 181 -21.21 1.02 10.99
C SER A 181 -21.18 2.07 9.87
N GLY A 182 -21.14 1.61 8.62
CA GLY A 182 -21.07 2.42 7.41
C GLY A 182 -19.69 2.36 6.73
N PRO A 183 -19.67 2.44 5.38
CA PRO A 183 -18.45 2.32 4.60
C PRO A 183 -17.52 3.52 4.83
N ARG A 184 -16.21 3.24 4.85
CA ARG A 184 -15.15 4.25 5.04
C ARG A 184 -13.85 3.87 4.37
N SER A 185 -13.01 4.85 4.11
CA SER A 185 -11.65 4.71 3.60
C SER A 185 -10.75 5.77 4.26
N PRO A 186 -9.66 5.36 4.96
CA PRO A 186 -9.33 3.98 5.31
C PRO A 186 -10.48 3.21 5.96
N GLY A 187 -10.49 1.89 5.81
CA GLY A 187 -11.43 1.00 6.50
C GLY A 187 -11.29 1.06 8.03
N PRO A 188 -12.19 0.43 8.79
CA PRO A 188 -12.09 0.35 10.24
C PRO A 188 -10.78 -0.29 10.67
N THR A 189 -10.21 0.16 11.79
CA THR A 189 -8.95 -0.37 12.31
C THR A 189 -9.18 -1.62 13.14
N TYR A 190 -8.53 -2.73 12.79
CA TYR A 190 -8.54 -3.91 13.64
C TYR A 190 -7.63 -3.71 14.86
N GLN A 191 -8.14 -4.09 16.01
CA GLN A 191 -7.34 -4.32 17.21
C GLN A 191 -7.28 -5.82 17.47
N ALA A 192 -6.19 -6.44 17.08
CA ALA A 192 -5.96 -7.87 17.21
C ALA A 192 -4.94 -8.16 18.31
N PHE A 193 -4.99 -9.39 18.84
CA PHE A 193 -4.10 -9.83 19.90
C PHE A 193 -3.37 -11.10 19.49
N TYR A 194 -2.08 -11.12 19.73
CA TYR A 194 -1.22 -12.27 19.46
C TYR A 194 -1.76 -13.54 20.13
N GLY A 195 -1.82 -14.62 19.37
CA GLY A 195 -2.36 -15.90 19.84
C GLY A 195 -3.89 -15.97 19.92
N THR A 196 -4.59 -14.90 19.50
CA THR A 196 -6.05 -14.87 19.43
C THR A 196 -6.50 -14.94 17.99
N PRO A 197 -6.84 -16.12 17.46
CA PRO A 197 -7.24 -16.26 16.08
C PRO A 197 -8.59 -15.58 15.82
N GLN A 198 -8.75 -15.07 14.61
CA GLN A 198 -10.00 -14.47 14.14
C GLN A 198 -10.38 -14.98 12.76
N LEU A 199 -11.66 -14.89 12.43
CA LEU A 199 -12.18 -15.14 11.11
C LEU A 199 -12.88 -13.87 10.60
N THR A 200 -12.45 -13.42 9.43
CA THR A 200 -13.04 -12.28 8.75
C THR A 200 -13.73 -12.74 7.49
N ARG A 201 -15.03 -12.52 7.41
CA ARG A 201 -15.79 -12.67 6.17
C ARG A 201 -15.71 -11.37 5.38
N ASN A 202 -15.07 -11.42 4.24
CA ASN A 202 -15.01 -10.31 3.29
C ASN A 202 -16.07 -10.51 2.20
N ILE A 203 -17.03 -9.59 2.10
CA ILE A 203 -18.16 -9.65 1.15
C ILE A 203 -17.97 -8.57 0.10
N ASN A 204 -17.95 -8.96 -1.16
CA ASN A 204 -17.94 -8.00 -2.25
C ASN A 204 -19.36 -7.48 -2.53
N SER A 205 -19.65 -6.32 -1.99
CA SER A 205 -20.91 -5.59 -2.18
C SER A 205 -20.73 -4.36 -3.08
N LEU A 206 -19.67 -4.33 -3.90
CA LEU A 206 -19.46 -3.28 -4.89
C LEU A 206 -20.50 -3.37 -6.01
N PRO A 207 -20.88 -2.24 -6.62
CA PRO A 207 -21.77 -2.26 -7.77
C PRO A 207 -21.10 -3.01 -8.93
N PRO A 208 -21.82 -3.91 -9.62
CA PRO A 208 -21.28 -4.57 -10.79
C PRO A 208 -20.96 -3.56 -11.92
N THR A 209 -20.03 -3.90 -12.80
CA THR A 209 -19.54 -3.00 -13.87
C THR A 209 -20.62 -2.50 -14.83
N THR A 210 -21.74 -3.19 -14.90
CA THR A 210 -22.91 -2.79 -15.71
C THR A 210 -23.70 -1.62 -15.11
N GLN A 211 -23.49 -1.28 -13.85
CA GLN A 211 -24.11 -0.11 -13.22
C GLN A 211 -23.23 1.12 -13.43
N VAL A 212 -23.79 2.08 -14.14
CA VAL A 212 -23.18 3.38 -14.45
C VAL A 212 -22.86 4.11 -13.13
N ASN A 213 -21.64 4.31 -12.76
CA ASN A 213 -21.05 5.24 -11.80
C ASN A 213 -19.75 4.69 -11.20
N ASN A 214 -18.99 3.98 -12.00
CA ASN A 214 -17.66 3.52 -11.61
C ASN A 214 -16.58 4.60 -11.87
N THR A 215 -16.89 5.87 -11.87
CA THR A 215 -15.94 7.01 -12.05
C THR A 215 -14.73 6.70 -12.96
N GLY A 216 -14.91 5.85 -13.96
CA GLY A 216 -13.96 5.57 -15.06
C GLY A 216 -12.79 4.62 -14.77
N PHE A 217 -12.59 4.13 -13.53
CA PHE A 217 -11.52 3.19 -13.17
C PHE A 217 -11.92 2.29 -12.00
N GLY A 218 -11.09 1.28 -11.71
CA GLY A 218 -11.34 0.25 -10.69
C GLY A 218 -12.15 -0.92 -11.24
N MET A 219 -11.91 -2.10 -10.70
CA MET A 219 -12.58 -3.35 -11.08
C MET A 219 -13.32 -3.90 -9.86
N PRO A 220 -14.65 -4.08 -9.89
CA PRO A 220 -15.43 -4.60 -8.77
C PRO A 220 -15.27 -6.13 -8.62
N GLN A 221 -14.07 -6.61 -8.75
CA GLN A 221 -13.58 -7.91 -8.36
C GLN A 221 -12.49 -7.68 -7.33
N VAL A 222 -12.53 -8.38 -6.23
CA VAL A 222 -11.68 -8.10 -5.07
C VAL A 222 -11.05 -9.36 -4.52
N THR A 223 -9.89 -9.20 -3.90
CA THR A 223 -9.32 -10.16 -2.96
C THR A 223 -8.60 -9.36 -1.88
N THR A 224 -8.95 -9.58 -0.61
CA THR A 224 -8.36 -8.79 0.48
C THR A 224 -7.11 -9.49 0.99
N HIS A 225 -5.95 -8.81 0.86
CA HIS A 225 -4.70 -9.23 1.46
C HIS A 225 -4.51 -8.58 2.83
N LEU A 226 -4.14 -9.38 3.83
CA LEU A 226 -3.66 -8.87 5.12
C LEU A 226 -2.12 -8.81 5.05
N HIS A 227 -1.63 -7.63 4.72
CA HIS A 227 -0.24 -7.37 4.43
C HIS A 227 0.65 -7.59 5.65
N ASN A 228 1.65 -8.40 5.48
CA ASN A 228 2.60 -8.87 6.50
C ASN A 228 2.00 -9.78 7.58
N ALA A 229 0.92 -10.48 7.31
CA ALA A 229 0.43 -11.46 8.25
C ALA A 229 0.94 -12.87 7.91
N HIS A 230 1.25 -13.66 8.94
CA HIS A 230 1.56 -15.08 8.78
C HIS A 230 0.25 -15.85 8.67
N ASN A 231 -0.32 -15.90 7.48
CA ASN A 231 -1.60 -16.51 7.20
C ASN A 231 -1.47 -17.78 6.36
N PRO A 232 -2.42 -18.74 6.52
CA PRO A 232 -2.56 -19.79 5.52
C PRO A 232 -2.76 -19.19 4.13
N SER A 233 -2.23 -19.83 3.10
CA SER A 233 -2.25 -19.33 1.72
C SER A 233 -3.64 -18.99 1.21
N GLU A 234 -4.67 -19.79 1.56
CA GLU A 234 -6.07 -19.51 1.20
C GLU A 234 -6.68 -18.29 1.91
N SER A 235 -6.00 -17.77 2.93
CA SER A 235 -6.40 -16.58 3.69
C SER A 235 -5.48 -15.39 3.47
N ASP A 236 -4.45 -15.53 2.63
CA ASP A 236 -3.47 -14.49 2.36
C ASP A 236 -4.01 -13.39 1.41
N GLY A 237 -5.04 -13.70 0.61
CA GLY A 237 -5.55 -12.78 -0.40
C GLY A 237 -4.70 -12.77 -1.66
N ASN A 238 -4.43 -13.97 -2.20
CA ASN A 238 -3.64 -14.12 -3.41
C ASN A 238 -4.27 -13.32 -4.58
N PRO A 239 -3.47 -12.60 -5.38
CA PRO A 239 -3.95 -11.75 -6.47
C PRO A 239 -4.78 -12.48 -7.52
N CYS A 240 -4.61 -13.79 -7.67
CA CYS A 240 -5.36 -14.62 -8.61
C CYS A 240 -6.67 -15.18 -8.02
N ASP A 241 -6.88 -15.10 -6.71
CA ASP A 241 -8.05 -15.66 -6.02
C ASP A 241 -9.15 -14.61 -5.79
N PHE A 242 -9.32 -13.71 -6.74
CA PHE A 242 -10.31 -12.64 -6.66
C PHE A 242 -11.74 -13.13 -6.99
N TYR A 243 -12.73 -12.39 -6.50
CA TYR A 243 -14.14 -12.73 -6.66
C TYR A 243 -15.02 -11.52 -7.01
N PRO A 244 -16.08 -11.77 -7.79
CA PRO A 244 -16.99 -10.71 -8.24
C PRO A 244 -17.96 -10.27 -7.14
N ALA A 245 -18.70 -9.20 -7.42
CA ALA A 245 -19.78 -8.71 -6.58
C ALA A 245 -20.81 -9.81 -6.27
N GLY A 246 -21.35 -9.81 -5.07
CA GLY A 246 -22.31 -10.80 -4.57
C GLY A 246 -21.69 -12.07 -4.00
N HIS A 247 -20.36 -12.19 -4.00
CA HIS A 247 -19.63 -13.30 -3.42
C HIS A 247 -18.87 -12.86 -2.16
N PHE A 248 -18.38 -13.85 -1.39
CA PHE A 248 -17.59 -13.59 -0.19
C PHE A 248 -16.43 -14.58 -0.05
N CYS A 249 -15.45 -14.20 0.76
CA CYS A 249 -14.35 -15.06 1.16
C CYS A 249 -14.21 -15.04 2.69
N ASP A 250 -14.16 -16.21 3.30
CA ASP A 250 -13.85 -16.37 4.72
C ASP A 250 -12.33 -16.52 4.88
N GLN A 251 -11.71 -15.56 5.55
CA GLN A 251 -10.27 -15.52 5.79
C GLN A 251 -9.98 -15.76 7.27
N TYR A 252 -9.09 -16.70 7.52
CA TYR A 252 -8.68 -17.09 8.86
C TYR A 252 -7.32 -16.47 9.18
N TYR A 253 -7.29 -15.63 10.22
CA TYR A 253 -6.09 -14.98 10.69
C TYR A 253 -5.70 -15.52 12.06
N PRO A 254 -4.65 -16.36 12.15
CA PRO A 254 -4.27 -17.01 13.40
C PRO A 254 -3.65 -16.05 14.42
N ASN A 255 -3.16 -14.90 13.97
CA ASN A 255 -2.45 -13.91 14.78
C ASN A 255 -1.29 -14.50 15.57
N VAL A 256 -0.61 -15.48 15.00
CA VAL A 256 0.62 -16.09 15.50
C VAL A 256 1.66 -15.96 14.43
N LEU A 257 2.86 -15.74 14.86
CA LEU A 257 3.99 -15.51 13.98
C LEU A 257 4.99 -16.62 14.14
N ALA A 258 5.82 -16.69 13.16
CA ALA A 258 6.98 -17.52 12.95
C ALA A 258 7.30 -18.59 14.01
N GLY A 259 7.46 -19.80 13.56
CA GLY A 259 7.86 -20.89 14.43
C GLY A 259 6.74 -21.57 15.20
N PHE A 260 5.51 -21.42 14.72
CA PHE A 260 4.34 -22.08 15.34
C PHE A 260 4.54 -23.58 15.57
N ASN A 261 5.21 -24.26 14.65
CA ASN A 261 5.60 -25.68 14.75
C ASN A 261 7.10 -25.87 15.01
N SER A 262 7.85 -24.82 15.27
CA SER A 262 9.27 -24.88 15.57
C SER A 262 9.55 -25.22 17.04
N THR A 263 10.83 -25.30 17.39
CA THR A 263 11.33 -25.43 18.77
C THR A 263 11.07 -24.20 19.64
N ASN A 264 10.50 -23.13 19.07
CA ASN A 264 10.08 -21.95 19.80
C ASN A 264 8.91 -22.27 20.73
N PRO A 265 8.64 -21.41 21.75
CA PRO A 265 7.57 -21.61 22.70
C PRO A 265 6.23 -21.92 22.04
N PRO A 266 5.29 -22.57 22.74
CA PRO A 266 4.08 -23.15 22.16
C PRO A 266 3.19 -22.21 21.34
N ASN A 267 3.43 -20.94 21.23
CA ASN A 267 2.65 -19.97 20.47
C ASN A 267 3.50 -19.11 19.53
N GLY A 268 4.60 -19.66 19.01
CA GLY A 268 5.57 -18.94 18.21
C GLY A 268 6.56 -18.12 19.04
N ASP A 269 7.44 -17.38 18.36
CA ASP A 269 8.42 -16.51 19.03
C ASP A 269 7.85 -15.11 19.20
N VAL A 270 7.56 -14.73 20.43
CA VAL A 270 7.03 -13.40 20.74
C VAL A 270 7.98 -12.26 20.37
N ASN A 271 9.29 -12.53 20.28
CA ASN A 271 10.25 -11.53 19.82
C ASN A 271 10.13 -11.23 18.32
N GLU A 272 9.48 -12.09 17.58
CA GLU A 272 9.15 -11.87 16.18
C GLU A 272 7.71 -11.35 15.99
N SER A 273 7.05 -10.94 17.05
CA SER A 273 5.67 -10.45 17.03
C SER A 273 5.56 -9.17 16.21
N LEU A 274 4.60 -9.14 15.31
CA LEU A 274 4.29 -7.98 14.49
C LEU A 274 3.48 -6.95 15.29
N SER A 275 3.41 -5.73 14.77
CA SER A 275 2.76 -4.61 15.43
C SER A 275 1.79 -3.88 14.50
N THR A 276 2.30 -3.29 13.42
CA THR A 276 1.52 -2.48 12.49
C THR A 276 1.40 -3.18 11.14
N LEU A 277 0.29 -3.89 10.96
CA LEU A 277 -0.11 -4.47 9.70
C LEU A 277 -1.19 -3.60 9.06
N TRP A 278 -1.55 -3.92 7.83
CA TRP A 278 -2.65 -3.28 7.13
C TRP A 278 -3.30 -4.25 6.16
N TYR A 279 -4.48 -3.94 5.66
CA TYR A 279 -5.19 -4.76 4.70
C TYR A 279 -5.64 -3.93 3.51
N HIS A 280 -5.61 -4.54 2.33
CA HIS A 280 -5.96 -3.87 1.09
C HIS A 280 -6.44 -4.85 0.03
N ASP A 281 -7.05 -4.33 -1.02
CA ASP A 281 -7.36 -5.14 -2.19
C ASP A 281 -6.08 -5.51 -2.95
N HIS A 282 -6.02 -6.73 -3.44
CA HIS A 282 -4.85 -7.27 -4.15
C HIS A 282 -5.24 -7.95 -5.48
N ARG A 283 -6.32 -7.50 -6.11
CA ARG A 283 -6.79 -8.07 -7.36
C ARG A 283 -5.77 -7.80 -8.46
N VAL A 284 -5.23 -8.87 -9.08
CA VAL A 284 -4.26 -8.80 -10.19
C VAL A 284 -4.71 -7.80 -11.27
N ASP A 285 -3.80 -7.01 -11.84
CA ASP A 285 -4.00 -5.96 -12.83
C ASP A 285 -4.81 -4.74 -12.35
N PHE A 286 -5.35 -4.74 -11.13
CA PHE A 286 -6.20 -3.67 -10.60
C PHE A 286 -5.92 -3.32 -9.13
N THR A 287 -4.88 -3.87 -8.53
CA THR A 287 -4.48 -3.51 -7.17
C THR A 287 -4.34 -2.00 -7.02
N SER A 288 -3.66 -1.34 -7.96
CA SER A 288 -3.45 0.10 -7.93
C SER A 288 -4.76 0.89 -7.97
N GLN A 289 -5.68 0.51 -8.85
CA GLN A 289 -6.94 1.22 -9.04
C GLN A 289 -7.88 1.03 -7.84
N ASN A 290 -7.99 -0.19 -7.33
CA ASN A 290 -8.89 -0.53 -6.24
C ASN A 290 -8.43 0.06 -4.90
N THR A 291 -7.12 0.04 -4.62
CA THR A 291 -6.53 0.68 -3.44
C THR A 291 -6.60 2.21 -3.54
N TYR A 292 -6.28 2.78 -4.71
CA TYR A 292 -6.42 4.21 -4.94
C TYR A 292 -7.87 4.68 -4.80
N LYS A 293 -8.85 3.84 -5.13
CA LYS A 293 -10.27 4.08 -4.90
C LYS A 293 -10.68 4.00 -3.44
N GLY A 294 -9.84 3.37 -2.57
CA GLY A 294 -10.01 3.41 -1.14
C GLY A 294 -10.06 2.08 -0.41
N LEU A 295 -9.82 0.94 -1.08
CA LEU A 295 -9.84 -0.38 -0.44
C LEU A 295 -8.54 -0.65 0.33
N MET A 296 -8.38 -0.04 1.49
CA MET A 296 -7.27 -0.23 2.44
C MET A 296 -7.70 0.15 3.86
N GLY A 297 -6.98 -0.39 4.86
CA GLY A 297 -7.21 -0.08 6.28
C GLY A 297 -6.15 -0.69 7.18
N PHE A 298 -6.12 -0.32 8.46
CA PHE A 298 -5.12 -0.76 9.44
C PHE A 298 -5.52 -2.03 10.18
N TYR A 299 -4.50 -2.83 10.48
CA TYR A 299 -4.58 -3.99 11.35
C TYR A 299 -3.47 -3.90 12.39
N CYS A 300 -3.82 -3.53 13.63
CA CYS A 300 -2.87 -3.36 14.72
C CYS A 300 -2.86 -4.61 15.60
N LEU A 301 -1.69 -5.25 15.70
CA LEU A 301 -1.50 -6.46 16.49
C LEU A 301 -0.78 -6.12 17.80
N PHE A 302 -1.39 -6.51 18.89
CA PHE A 302 -0.88 -6.33 20.25
C PHE A 302 -0.53 -7.67 20.90
N ASN A 303 0.27 -7.62 21.96
CA ASN A 303 0.63 -8.80 22.76
C ASN A 303 0.85 -8.42 24.23
N GLN A 304 1.39 -9.34 25.02
CA GLN A 304 1.67 -9.09 26.45
C GLN A 304 2.75 -8.03 26.70
N PHE A 305 3.51 -7.62 25.70
CA PHE A 305 4.56 -6.59 25.82
C PHE A 305 4.13 -5.25 25.20
N ASP A 306 3.71 -5.24 23.95
CA ASP A 306 3.00 -4.10 23.36
C ASP A 306 1.51 -4.27 23.61
N THR A 307 1.06 -3.82 24.77
CA THR A 307 -0.29 -4.09 25.26
C THR A 307 -1.34 -3.10 24.74
N GLY A 308 -0.90 -2.01 24.07
CA GLY A 308 -1.77 -0.87 23.77
C GLY A 308 -2.18 -0.07 25.01
N ASN A 309 -1.47 -0.23 26.15
CA ASN A 309 -1.72 0.49 27.40
C ASN A 309 -0.40 1.00 27.97
N GLU A 310 -0.32 2.31 28.22
CA GLU A 310 0.91 2.97 28.70
C GLU A 310 1.28 2.68 30.14
N GLU A 311 0.48 1.88 30.85
CA GLU A 311 0.77 1.45 32.23
C GLU A 311 1.35 0.04 32.31
N THR A 312 1.29 -0.72 31.21
CA THR A 312 1.69 -2.14 31.19
C THR A 312 2.64 -2.46 30.04
N GLY A 313 3.36 -3.56 30.14
CA GLY A 313 4.29 -4.03 29.11
C GLY A 313 5.39 -3.03 28.80
N PHE A 314 5.64 -2.75 27.52
CA PHE A 314 6.61 -1.74 27.07
C PHE A 314 6.20 -0.29 27.40
N ARG A 315 4.98 -0.09 27.88
CA ARG A 315 4.45 1.22 28.23
C ARG A 315 4.52 2.21 27.07
N LEU A 316 4.15 1.77 25.90
CA LEU A 316 3.96 2.65 24.75
C LEU A 316 2.66 3.46 24.92
N PRO A 317 2.51 4.62 24.24
CA PRO A 317 1.30 5.43 24.33
C PRO A 317 0.02 4.61 24.09
N SER A 318 -1.02 4.87 24.88
CA SER A 318 -2.25 4.06 24.88
C SER A 318 -3.02 4.14 23.56
N PHE A 319 -3.37 2.96 23.02
CA PHE A 319 -4.22 2.81 21.82
C PHE A 319 -5.71 2.77 22.20
N PRO A 320 -6.61 3.39 21.45
CA PRO A 320 -6.39 4.25 20.28
C PRO A 320 -6.24 5.74 20.62
N GLN A 321 -6.08 6.12 21.87
CA GLN A 321 -6.16 7.51 22.33
C GLN A 321 -4.88 8.30 22.01
N PHE A 322 -3.73 7.69 22.18
CA PHE A 322 -2.40 8.30 22.00
C PHE A 322 -1.49 7.46 21.08
N ASP A 323 -2.01 6.40 20.51
CA ASP A 323 -1.39 5.58 19.47
C ASP A 323 -2.30 5.64 18.24
N ILE A 324 -1.90 6.44 17.25
CA ILE A 324 -2.75 6.88 16.14
C ILE A 324 -2.21 6.36 14.81
N PRO A 325 -2.94 5.46 14.13
CA PRO A 325 -2.63 5.06 12.78
C PRO A 325 -2.88 6.19 11.77
N LEU A 326 -1.90 6.44 10.88
CA LEU A 326 -1.92 7.48 9.85
C LEU A 326 -1.63 6.88 8.47
N ALA A 327 -2.64 6.76 7.63
CA ALA A 327 -2.53 6.33 6.24
C ALA A 327 -2.33 7.55 5.33
N PHE A 328 -1.20 7.57 4.63
CA PHE A 328 -0.85 8.62 3.68
C PHE A 328 -1.16 8.15 2.25
N ALA A 329 -1.73 9.04 1.46
CA ALA A 329 -1.93 8.84 0.03
C ALA A 329 -1.86 10.18 -0.69
N ASP A 330 -1.47 10.14 -1.96
CA ASP A 330 -1.59 11.29 -2.83
C ASP A 330 -2.57 11.00 -3.97
N LYS A 331 -3.35 12.00 -4.37
CA LYS A 331 -4.42 11.84 -5.35
C LYS A 331 -4.45 13.00 -6.34
N VAL A 332 -5.03 12.73 -7.51
CA VAL A 332 -5.31 13.71 -8.55
C VAL A 332 -6.81 13.81 -8.75
N TYR A 333 -7.33 15.00 -8.88
CA TYR A 333 -8.72 15.28 -9.22
C TYR A 333 -8.80 16.02 -10.54
N ASP A 334 -9.81 15.74 -11.33
CA ASP A 334 -10.05 16.44 -12.58
C ASP A 334 -10.22 17.95 -12.33
N PRO A 335 -9.52 18.82 -13.06
CA PRO A 335 -9.56 20.26 -12.80
C PRO A 335 -10.91 20.90 -13.11
N GLU A 336 -11.74 20.29 -13.94
CA GLU A 336 -13.06 20.83 -14.34
C GLU A 336 -14.17 20.26 -13.47
N SER A 337 -14.23 18.94 -13.34
CA SER A 337 -15.30 18.27 -12.57
C SER A 337 -14.98 18.13 -11.08
N GLY A 338 -13.71 18.16 -10.71
CA GLY A 338 -13.24 17.86 -9.35
C GLY A 338 -13.34 16.39 -8.96
N GLU A 339 -13.66 15.50 -9.90
CA GLU A 339 -13.75 14.06 -9.64
C GLU A 339 -12.37 13.41 -9.56
N LEU A 340 -12.26 12.36 -8.76
CA LEU A 340 -11.05 11.55 -8.61
C LEU A 340 -10.63 10.91 -9.94
N VAL A 341 -9.37 11.10 -10.34
CA VAL A 341 -8.80 10.61 -11.61
C VAL A 341 -7.70 9.61 -11.36
N PHE A 342 -7.63 8.60 -12.22
CA PHE A 342 -6.54 7.63 -12.26
C PHE A 342 -6.03 7.49 -13.70
N ASP A 343 -4.71 7.63 -13.91
CA ASP A 343 -4.10 7.46 -15.22
C ASP A 343 -3.88 5.98 -15.55
N LEU A 344 -4.82 5.42 -16.31
CA LEU A 344 -4.83 4.00 -16.69
C LEU A 344 -3.66 3.59 -17.61
N PHE A 345 -2.93 4.54 -18.17
CA PHE A 345 -1.88 4.29 -19.15
C PHE A 345 -0.48 4.63 -18.65
N ASN A 346 -0.39 5.11 -17.42
CA ASN A 346 0.89 5.36 -16.80
C ASN A 346 1.52 4.05 -16.36
N LEU A 347 2.69 3.73 -16.89
CA LEU A 347 3.48 2.55 -16.50
C LEU A 347 4.55 2.89 -15.47
N ASP A 348 4.86 4.16 -15.29
CA ASP A 348 6.02 4.60 -14.53
C ASP A 348 5.67 4.86 -13.06
N GLY A 349 4.42 5.18 -12.79
CA GLY A 349 3.93 5.51 -11.46
C GLY A 349 3.14 6.81 -11.43
N ILE A 350 2.17 6.88 -10.54
CA ILE A 350 1.24 8.00 -10.41
C ILE A 350 1.63 8.83 -9.19
N LEU A 351 1.77 10.14 -9.41
CA LEU A 351 1.94 11.13 -8.35
C LEU A 351 0.75 12.08 -8.34
N GLY A 352 0.14 12.23 -7.16
CA GLY A 352 -0.93 13.19 -6.94
C GLY A 352 -0.42 14.53 -6.41
N ASP A 353 -1.23 15.56 -6.55
CA ASP A 353 -0.99 16.91 -6.02
C ASP A 353 -1.84 17.23 -4.78
N LYS A 354 -2.72 16.31 -4.38
CA LYS A 354 -3.48 16.38 -3.13
C LYS A 354 -3.01 15.28 -2.17
N PHE A 355 -2.58 15.71 -0.99
CA PHE A 355 -2.05 14.82 0.05
C PHE A 355 -3.14 14.51 1.06
N LEU A 356 -3.44 13.25 1.22
CA LEU A 356 -4.46 12.78 2.15
C LEU A 356 -3.82 12.09 3.35
N VAL A 357 -4.38 12.36 4.53
CA VAL A 357 -4.11 11.60 5.75
C VAL A 357 -5.44 11.08 6.27
N ASN A 358 -5.55 9.76 6.41
CA ASN A 358 -6.80 9.08 6.80
C ASN A 358 -8.02 9.55 5.99
N GLY A 359 -7.85 9.71 4.66
CA GLY A 359 -8.92 10.09 3.74
C GLY A 359 -9.30 11.57 3.73
N LYS A 360 -8.62 12.43 4.49
CA LYS A 360 -8.79 13.89 4.47
C LYS A 360 -7.59 14.58 3.83
N ILE A 361 -7.86 15.57 2.98
CA ILE A 361 -6.82 16.36 2.33
C ILE A 361 -6.21 17.31 3.36
N GLN A 362 -4.89 17.17 3.60
CA GLN A 362 -4.10 18.02 4.49
C GLN A 362 -4.86 18.40 5.78
N PRO A 363 -5.22 17.44 6.65
CA PRO A 363 -6.01 17.73 7.83
C PRO A 363 -5.19 18.39 8.95
N PHE A 364 -5.89 18.91 9.98
CA PHE A 364 -5.26 19.24 11.25
C PHE A 364 -5.60 18.21 12.33
N PHE A 365 -4.72 18.08 13.32
CA PHE A 365 -4.94 17.22 14.48
C PHE A 365 -4.59 17.96 15.76
N GLN A 366 -5.56 18.07 16.67
CA GLN A 366 -5.35 18.67 17.97
C GLN A 366 -4.71 17.63 18.90
N VAL A 367 -3.53 17.94 19.43
CA VAL A 367 -2.80 17.07 20.35
C VAL A 367 -2.57 17.76 21.70
N SER A 368 -2.52 16.97 22.76
CA SER A 368 -2.07 17.40 24.08
C SER A 368 -0.54 17.49 24.12
N PRO A 369 0.05 18.32 25.02
CA PRO A 369 1.50 18.42 25.19
C PRO A 369 2.05 17.19 25.95
N ARG A 370 2.08 16.04 25.25
CA ARG A 370 2.56 14.74 25.74
C ARG A 370 3.12 13.90 24.59
N ARG A 371 3.61 12.69 24.87
CA ARG A 371 4.03 11.73 23.85
C ARG A 371 2.85 11.06 23.18
N TYR A 372 2.94 10.90 21.86
CA TYR A 372 2.07 10.11 21.01
C TYR A 372 2.89 9.11 20.23
N ARG A 373 2.35 7.91 20.02
CA ARG A 373 2.79 6.98 18.97
C ARG A 373 1.98 7.28 17.71
N PHE A 374 2.65 7.42 16.58
CA PHE A 374 1.99 7.45 15.29
C PHE A 374 2.48 6.26 14.47
N ARG A 375 1.55 5.55 13.85
CA ARG A 375 1.82 4.44 12.94
C ARG A 375 1.65 4.97 11.52
N LEU A 376 2.77 5.26 10.86
CA LEU A 376 2.78 5.85 9.54
C LEU A 376 2.75 4.74 8.50
N LEU A 377 1.82 4.80 7.56
CA LEU A 377 1.65 3.86 6.47
C LEU A 377 1.50 4.62 5.16
N ASP A 378 2.31 4.28 4.18
CA ASP A 378 2.14 4.77 2.81
C ASP A 378 1.18 3.86 2.03
N THR A 379 0.00 4.38 1.70
CA THR A 379 -1.02 3.70 0.88
C THR A 379 -1.13 4.29 -0.53
N GLY A 380 -0.19 5.16 -0.90
CA GLY A 380 -0.12 5.75 -2.23
C GLY A 380 0.31 4.75 -3.29
N PRO A 381 0.00 4.99 -4.58
CA PRO A 381 0.36 4.05 -5.63
C PRO A 381 1.86 4.06 -5.96
N SER A 382 2.56 5.19 -5.79
CA SER A 382 3.93 5.32 -6.31
C SER A 382 4.77 6.38 -5.60
N ARG A 383 4.19 7.19 -4.75
CA ARG A 383 4.92 8.26 -4.07
C ARG A 383 5.68 7.69 -2.88
N PHE A 384 6.91 8.17 -2.71
CA PHE A 384 7.70 8.02 -1.49
C PHE A 384 7.60 9.28 -0.65
N TYR A 385 7.69 9.13 0.65
CA TYR A 385 7.70 10.25 1.60
C TYR A 385 8.97 10.23 2.45
N GLU A 386 9.45 11.41 2.82
CA GLU A 386 10.42 11.56 3.90
C GLU A 386 9.92 12.63 4.85
N PHE A 387 9.43 12.19 6.00
CA PHE A 387 8.71 13.03 6.93
C PHE A 387 9.62 13.70 7.94
N PHE A 388 9.48 15.01 8.06
CA PHE A 388 10.11 15.87 9.06
C PHE A 388 9.05 16.55 9.91
N LEU A 389 9.42 16.89 11.15
CA LEU A 389 8.63 17.81 11.95
C LEU A 389 9.14 19.23 11.73
N THR A 390 8.25 20.14 11.35
CA THR A 390 8.59 21.52 10.99
C THR A 390 7.77 22.51 11.79
N ASN A 391 8.43 23.53 12.34
CA ASN A 391 7.81 24.71 12.88
C ASN A 391 8.00 25.88 11.90
N LEU A 392 6.95 26.28 11.21
CA LEU A 392 7.04 27.37 10.21
C LEU A 392 7.42 28.74 10.80
N LYS A 393 7.27 28.93 12.11
CA LYS A 393 7.72 30.14 12.80
C LYS A 393 9.23 30.10 13.10
N ASN A 394 9.87 28.93 13.00
CA ASN A 394 11.31 28.76 13.23
C ASN A 394 11.84 27.63 12.34
N LEU A 395 12.11 27.94 11.07
CA LEU A 395 12.59 26.98 10.08
C LEU A 395 14.01 26.46 10.34
N SER A 396 14.78 27.15 11.19
CA SER A 396 16.11 26.68 11.59
C SER A 396 16.06 25.62 12.71
N ALA A 397 14.92 25.43 13.36
CA ALA A 397 14.79 24.44 14.42
C ALA A 397 14.69 23.03 13.82
N THR A 398 15.53 22.14 14.32
CA THR A 398 15.40 20.71 14.11
C THR A 398 14.54 20.10 15.22
N ILE A 399 13.49 19.38 14.87
CA ILE A 399 12.60 18.73 15.81
C ILE A 399 12.77 17.21 15.64
N PRO A 400 13.65 16.58 16.44
CA PRO A 400 13.83 15.13 16.36
C PRO A 400 12.66 14.39 17.01
N TYR A 401 12.46 13.14 16.57
CA TYR A 401 11.50 12.22 17.15
C TYR A 401 12.09 10.79 17.18
N TRP A 402 11.33 9.81 17.64
CA TRP A 402 11.84 8.48 17.88
C TRP A 402 11.22 7.47 16.93
N LEU A 403 12.04 6.80 16.15
CA LEU A 403 11.65 5.60 15.41
C LEU A 403 11.67 4.42 16.36
N ILE A 404 10.57 3.68 16.46
CA ILE A 404 10.42 2.53 17.37
C ILE A 404 10.06 1.24 16.65
N GLY A 405 9.59 1.30 15.41
CA GLY A 405 9.21 0.13 14.62
C GLY A 405 9.30 0.38 13.11
N THR A 406 9.41 -0.70 12.35
CA THR A 406 9.47 -0.71 10.90
C THR A 406 8.59 -1.84 10.35
N ASP A 407 7.92 -1.59 9.25
CA ASP A 407 6.95 -2.46 8.59
C ASP A 407 5.95 -3.17 9.54
N GLY A 408 6.20 -3.99 10.34
CA GLY A 408 5.28 -4.56 11.31
C GLY A 408 5.94 -4.83 12.66
N ASN A 409 7.24 -4.58 12.77
CA ASN A 409 8.00 -4.98 13.94
C ASN A 409 8.52 -3.80 14.75
N LEU A 410 8.51 -3.93 16.08
CA LEU A 410 9.28 -3.03 16.92
C LEU A 410 10.78 -3.28 16.73
N LEU A 411 11.56 -2.20 16.74
CA LEU A 411 13.03 -2.24 16.77
C LEU A 411 13.50 -2.73 18.14
N PRO A 412 14.72 -3.29 18.24
CA PRO A 412 15.28 -3.66 19.55
C PRO A 412 15.32 -2.50 20.57
N ASN A 413 15.63 -1.30 20.09
CA ASN A 413 15.65 -0.08 20.90
C ASN A 413 15.15 1.11 20.07
N PRO A 414 14.57 2.14 20.71
CA PRO A 414 14.25 3.39 20.02
C PRO A 414 15.49 4.05 19.42
N ILE A 415 15.34 4.58 18.21
CA ILE A 415 16.38 5.35 17.52
C ILE A 415 15.89 6.79 17.35
N GLN A 416 16.65 7.75 17.83
CA GLN A 416 16.32 9.16 17.59
C GLN A 416 16.66 9.53 16.15
N VAL A 417 15.70 10.11 15.43
CA VAL A 417 15.82 10.48 14.04
C VAL A 417 15.37 11.92 13.81
N GLN A 418 15.81 12.52 12.72
CA GLN A 418 15.30 13.82 12.25
C GLN A 418 14.21 13.63 11.20
N SER A 419 14.25 12.51 10.49
CA SER A 419 13.25 12.12 9.49
C SER A 419 13.13 10.61 9.42
N VAL A 420 12.03 10.16 8.84
CA VAL A 420 11.83 8.77 8.39
C VAL A 420 11.39 8.79 6.94
N ARG A 421 11.98 7.89 6.13
CA ARG A 421 11.57 7.68 4.75
C ARG A 421 10.70 6.43 4.69
N ILE A 422 9.58 6.52 3.96
CA ILE A 422 8.72 5.38 3.62
C ILE A 422 8.36 5.42 2.13
N GLY A 423 8.26 4.24 1.54
CA GLY A 423 7.71 4.04 0.20
C GLY A 423 6.36 3.32 0.27
N PRO A 424 5.71 3.11 -0.88
CA PRO A 424 4.45 2.38 -0.93
C PRO A 424 4.47 1.07 -0.14
N ALA A 425 3.48 0.88 0.72
CA ALA A 425 3.29 -0.22 1.67
C ALA A 425 4.21 -0.25 2.90
N GLU A 426 5.26 0.53 2.95
CA GLU A 426 6.10 0.57 4.16
C GLU A 426 5.37 1.22 5.33
N ARG A 427 5.66 0.71 6.52
CA ARG A 427 5.20 1.27 7.80
C ARG A 427 6.39 1.64 8.65
N VAL A 428 6.22 2.71 9.40
CA VAL A 428 7.10 3.06 10.50
C VAL A 428 6.28 3.49 11.70
N ASP A 429 6.67 3.02 12.87
CA ASP A 429 6.08 3.47 14.13
C ASP A 429 7.02 4.49 14.78
N VAL A 430 6.49 5.67 15.09
CA VAL A 430 7.27 6.76 15.67
C VAL A 430 6.64 7.28 16.96
N ILE A 431 7.47 7.76 17.89
CA ILE A 431 7.03 8.52 19.05
C ILE A 431 7.44 9.98 18.89
N ILE A 432 6.43 10.86 18.91
CA ILE A 432 6.61 12.31 18.91
C ILE A 432 6.25 12.85 20.30
N ASP A 433 7.14 13.63 20.88
CA ASP A 433 6.95 14.27 22.18
C ASP A 433 6.58 15.75 21.99
N PHE A 434 5.32 16.09 22.22
CA PHE A 434 4.80 17.45 22.12
C PHE A 434 4.92 18.27 23.41
N THR A 435 5.51 17.73 24.46
CA THR A 435 5.57 18.41 25.79
C THR A 435 6.15 19.84 25.70
N LYS A 436 7.17 20.03 24.86
CA LYS A 436 7.84 21.33 24.70
C LYS A 436 7.15 22.28 23.71
N PHE A 437 6.08 21.85 23.08
CA PHE A 437 5.41 22.60 22.00
C PHE A 437 4.01 23.11 22.40
N ALA A 438 3.67 23.13 23.69
CA ALA A 438 2.38 23.64 24.17
C ALA A 438 2.08 25.03 23.60
N GLY A 439 0.89 25.22 23.01
CA GLY A 439 0.46 26.45 22.35
C GLY A 439 1.07 26.71 20.97
N GLN A 440 1.86 25.76 20.43
CA GLN A 440 2.48 25.89 19.11
C GLN A 440 1.78 25.03 18.06
N THR A 441 2.06 25.36 16.82
CA THR A 441 1.67 24.56 15.65
C THR A 441 2.90 23.90 15.05
N ILE A 442 2.87 22.59 14.90
CA ILE A 442 3.92 21.77 14.31
C ILE A 442 3.33 21.07 13.08
N TYR A 443 4.11 20.91 12.05
CA TYR A 443 3.69 20.26 10.82
C TYR A 443 4.48 18.98 10.58
N LEU A 444 3.79 17.96 10.09
CA LEU A 444 4.45 16.84 9.43
C LEU A 444 4.65 17.25 7.97
N GLU A 445 5.90 17.39 7.58
CA GLU A 445 6.30 17.89 6.27
C GLU A 445 7.02 16.79 5.50
N ASN A 446 6.53 16.46 4.30
CA ASN A 446 7.25 15.63 3.36
C ASN A 446 8.28 16.48 2.61
N ARG A 447 9.56 16.24 2.82
CA ARG A 447 10.65 16.95 2.14
C ARG A 447 11.34 16.12 1.07
N LEU A 448 10.84 14.92 0.77
CA LEU A 448 11.43 14.11 -0.27
C LEU A 448 11.10 14.69 -1.67
N ASN A 449 12.12 14.98 -2.43
CA ASN A 449 11.97 15.49 -3.77
C ASN A 449 11.70 14.33 -4.74
N GLN A 450 10.46 14.17 -5.14
CA GLN A 450 10.03 13.21 -6.14
C GLN A 450 9.12 13.90 -7.16
N VAL A 451 9.46 13.82 -8.42
CA VAL A 451 8.85 14.62 -9.49
C VAL A 451 8.20 13.76 -10.58
N ASN A 452 8.44 12.46 -10.56
CA ASN A 452 7.82 11.51 -11.48
C ASN A 452 7.70 10.13 -10.81
N GLY A 453 7.11 9.16 -11.51
CA GLY A 453 6.91 7.81 -11.01
C GLY A 453 8.17 6.97 -10.82
N GLN A 454 9.33 7.46 -11.21
CA GLN A 454 10.60 6.72 -11.07
C GLN A 454 11.03 6.54 -9.62
N GLY A 455 10.60 7.42 -8.73
CA GLY A 455 10.94 7.37 -7.32
C GLY A 455 11.70 8.63 -6.86
N PRO A 456 12.32 8.57 -5.68
CA PRO A 456 13.06 9.70 -5.13
C PRO A 456 14.21 10.14 -6.03
N VAL A 457 14.46 11.43 -6.04
CA VAL A 457 15.63 12.00 -6.74
C VAL A 457 16.89 11.43 -6.09
N ALA A 458 17.77 10.81 -6.89
CA ALA A 458 19.08 10.42 -6.42
C ALA A 458 19.98 11.65 -6.27
N VAL A 459 20.88 11.63 -5.28
CA VAL A 459 21.79 12.75 -5.00
C VAL A 459 22.66 13.09 -6.23
N ASP A 460 22.94 12.11 -7.08
CA ASP A 460 23.80 12.24 -8.27
C ASP A 460 23.01 12.39 -9.58
N SER A 461 21.69 12.37 -9.56
CA SER A 461 20.90 12.51 -10.78
C SER A 461 20.81 13.99 -11.18
N GLN A 462 21.07 14.27 -12.45
CA GLN A 462 20.75 15.56 -13.06
C GLN A 462 19.23 15.69 -13.15
N PHE A 463 18.65 16.22 -12.11
CA PHE A 463 17.22 16.24 -11.98
C PHE A 463 16.63 17.56 -12.43
N PHE A 464 15.54 17.52 -13.21
CA PHE A 464 14.81 18.70 -13.66
C PHE A 464 13.80 19.08 -12.57
N PRO A 465 13.96 20.24 -11.94
CA PRO A 465 13.11 20.66 -10.86
C PRO A 465 11.74 21.10 -11.33
N GLN A 466 10.86 21.07 -10.40
CA GLN A 466 9.56 21.68 -10.49
C GLN A 466 9.64 23.20 -10.46
N ASN A 467 8.92 23.86 -11.33
CA ASN A 467 8.88 25.32 -11.41
C ASN A 467 7.73 25.87 -10.57
N GLY A 468 7.82 25.77 -9.27
CA GLY A 468 6.90 26.46 -8.37
C GLY A 468 7.66 27.42 -7.50
N THR A 469 7.25 28.70 -7.43
CA THR A 469 7.98 29.75 -6.74
C THR A 469 7.24 30.38 -5.57
N ASP A 470 6.03 29.90 -5.23
CA ASP A 470 5.22 30.53 -4.21
C ASP A 470 4.95 29.66 -2.98
N THR A 471 4.57 30.31 -1.91
CA THR A 471 4.18 29.69 -0.63
C THR A 471 2.94 28.82 -0.77
N GLU A 472 2.12 29.03 -1.79
CA GLU A 472 0.93 28.25 -2.07
C GLU A 472 1.28 26.85 -2.57
N CYS A 473 2.30 26.72 -3.43
CA CYS A 473 2.83 25.42 -3.85
C CYS A 473 3.41 24.63 -2.67
N SER A 474 4.10 25.29 -1.76
CA SER A 474 4.61 24.69 -0.53
C SER A 474 3.46 24.20 0.37
N GLN A 475 2.39 24.97 0.49
CA GLN A 475 1.20 24.59 1.26
C GLN A 475 0.40 23.44 0.62
N LEU A 476 0.39 23.39 -0.72
CA LEU A 476 -0.18 22.27 -1.47
C LEU A 476 0.71 21.03 -1.37
N GLY A 477 1.92 21.22 -0.86
CA GLY A 477 2.82 20.15 -0.64
C GLY A 477 3.63 19.76 -1.89
N VAL A 478 3.76 20.61 -2.86
CA VAL A 478 4.60 20.40 -4.04
C VAL A 478 5.95 21.07 -3.80
N PRO A 479 7.08 20.41 -4.12
CA PRO A 479 8.39 21.05 -4.01
C PRO A 479 8.46 22.34 -4.81
N VAL A 480 8.96 23.39 -4.20
CA VAL A 480 9.11 24.70 -4.85
C VAL A 480 10.56 24.90 -5.29
N THR A 481 10.75 25.64 -6.39
CA THR A 481 12.08 26.12 -6.76
C THR A 481 12.55 27.19 -5.78
N ALA A 482 13.87 27.29 -5.63
CA ALA A 482 14.44 28.41 -4.87
C ALA A 482 13.98 29.75 -5.46
N PRO A 483 13.83 30.79 -4.64
CA PRO A 483 13.31 32.11 -5.06
C PRO A 483 14.03 32.77 -6.26
N ASN A 484 15.26 32.33 -6.56
CA ASN A 484 16.06 32.80 -7.69
C ASN A 484 15.82 32.00 -8.99
N GLY A 485 14.84 31.12 -9.04
CA GLY A 485 14.56 30.26 -10.20
C GLY A 485 15.58 29.16 -10.43
N THR A 486 16.55 28.97 -9.55
CA THR A 486 17.47 27.83 -9.63
C THR A 486 16.72 26.53 -9.28
N GLN A 487 17.05 25.54 -10.03
CA GLN A 487 16.47 24.22 -9.90
C GLN A 487 16.92 23.57 -8.58
N ASN A 488 15.97 23.03 -7.83
CA ASN A 488 16.30 22.28 -6.62
C ASN A 488 16.64 20.83 -6.99
N THR A 489 17.91 20.49 -6.99
CA THR A 489 18.41 19.13 -7.28
C THR A 489 18.64 18.30 -6.02
N ASN A 490 18.37 18.86 -4.84
CA ASN A 490 18.53 18.13 -3.60
C ASN A 490 17.49 17.02 -3.48
N ALA A 491 17.92 15.83 -3.06
CA ALA A 491 17.03 14.71 -2.78
C ALA A 491 16.05 15.03 -1.62
N VAL A 492 16.49 15.89 -0.68
CA VAL A 492 15.69 16.36 0.45
C VAL A 492 15.66 17.89 0.42
N LEU A 493 14.45 18.43 0.45
CA LEU A 493 14.21 19.88 0.43
C LEU A 493 14.49 20.51 1.81
N ASN A 494 14.73 21.82 1.82
CA ASN A 494 14.87 22.55 3.07
C ASN A 494 13.53 22.64 3.83
N ALA A 495 13.61 22.98 5.10
CA ALA A 495 12.44 23.21 5.94
C ALA A 495 11.52 24.29 5.33
N GLY A 496 10.22 23.99 5.26
CA GLY A 496 9.21 24.88 4.70
C GLY A 496 9.14 24.89 3.16
N GLN A 497 9.94 24.05 2.49
CA GLN A 497 9.92 23.91 1.02
C GLN A 497 9.28 22.60 0.56
N GLY A 498 8.94 21.73 1.49
CA GLY A 498 8.28 20.46 1.22
C GLY A 498 6.77 20.54 1.34
N ASN A 499 6.16 19.38 1.34
CA ASN A 499 4.72 19.19 1.38
C ASN A 499 4.24 19.15 2.82
N LEU A 500 3.41 20.12 3.25
CA LEU A 500 2.79 20.09 4.57
C LEU A 500 1.60 19.13 4.53
N VAL A 501 1.76 17.91 5.04
CA VAL A 501 0.73 16.86 4.91
C VAL A 501 -0.23 16.77 6.09
N LEU A 502 0.23 17.17 7.30
CA LEU A 502 -0.58 17.17 8.52
C LEU A 502 -0.15 18.30 9.44
N GLN A 503 -1.13 19.02 10.00
CA GLN A 503 -0.91 20.06 10.99
C GLN A 503 -1.23 19.54 12.39
N PHE A 504 -0.27 19.63 13.32
CA PHE A 504 -0.48 19.37 14.74
C PHE A 504 -0.72 20.68 15.50
N LEU A 505 -1.90 20.82 16.09
CA LEU A 505 -2.24 21.92 16.99
C LEU A 505 -1.98 21.46 18.43
N VAL A 506 -0.91 21.91 19.05
CA VAL A 506 -0.53 21.50 20.42
C VAL A 506 -1.29 22.38 21.43
N THR A 507 -2.61 22.31 21.36
CA THR A 507 -3.55 23.14 22.15
C THR A 507 -4.52 22.29 22.98
N GLY A 508 -4.37 20.98 22.95
CA GLY A 508 -5.17 20.06 23.77
C GLY A 508 -4.90 20.28 25.27
N PRO A 509 -5.82 19.80 26.12
CA PRO A 509 -5.66 19.90 27.57
C PRO A 509 -4.41 19.13 28.03
N HIS A 510 -3.86 19.52 29.18
CA HIS A 510 -2.82 18.72 29.80
C HIS A 510 -3.39 17.39 30.25
N VAL A 511 -2.84 16.31 29.73
CA VAL A 511 -3.20 14.92 30.09
C VAL A 511 -1.95 14.23 30.62
N PRO A 512 -2.04 13.48 31.73
CA PRO A 512 -0.90 12.70 32.24
C PRO A 512 -0.32 11.78 31.16
N ASP A 513 1.00 11.61 31.20
CA ASP A 513 1.74 10.76 30.27
C ASP A 513 2.51 9.71 31.05
N ASN A 514 1.98 8.50 31.12
CA ASN A 514 2.57 7.36 31.82
C ASN A 514 3.43 6.48 30.87
N SER A 515 3.51 6.85 29.58
CA SER A 515 4.32 6.11 28.62
C SER A 515 5.82 6.21 28.93
N VAL A 516 6.57 5.18 28.54
CA VAL A 516 8.02 5.18 28.72
C VAL A 516 8.66 6.29 27.86
N ASN A 517 9.64 6.98 28.44
CA ASN A 517 10.43 7.96 27.68
C ASN A 517 11.44 7.23 26.78
N PRO A 518 11.34 7.34 25.43
CA PRO A 518 12.27 6.68 24.53
C PRO A 518 13.74 7.05 24.74
N ALA A 519 14.01 8.23 25.30
CA ALA A 519 15.36 8.67 25.63
C ALA A 519 16.06 7.79 26.67
N THR A 520 15.30 7.02 27.46
CA THR A 520 15.85 6.01 28.37
C THR A 520 16.33 4.76 27.66
N LYS A 521 16.14 4.68 26.35
CA LYS A 521 16.48 3.54 25.48
C LYS A 521 15.92 2.21 26.00
N PRO A 522 14.61 2.09 26.19
CA PRO A 522 14.01 0.81 26.58
C PRO A 522 14.33 -0.26 25.55
N THR A 523 14.47 -1.48 26.01
CA THR A 523 14.65 -2.64 25.12
C THR A 523 13.29 -3.22 24.80
N TYR A 524 13.02 -3.42 23.50
CA TYR A 524 11.82 -4.10 23.01
C TYR A 524 12.16 -5.53 22.56
N TYR A 525 11.92 -5.87 21.29
CA TYR A 525 12.18 -7.20 20.79
C TYR A 525 13.65 -7.42 20.44
N GLN A 526 14.12 -8.65 20.61
CA GLN A 526 15.42 -9.06 20.11
C GLN A 526 15.26 -9.61 18.68
N LEU A 527 16.04 -9.10 17.76
CA LEU A 527 16.03 -9.67 16.40
C LEU A 527 16.63 -11.09 16.38
N PRO A 528 16.04 -12.01 15.61
CA PRO A 528 16.63 -13.34 15.45
C PRO A 528 17.99 -13.24 14.77
N SER A 529 18.88 -14.18 15.12
CA SER A 529 20.23 -14.23 14.55
C SER A 529 20.18 -14.56 13.05
N THR A 530 20.90 -13.78 12.25
CA THR A 530 21.13 -14.04 10.83
C THR A 530 22.37 -14.91 10.57
N LYS A 531 23.09 -15.34 11.62
CA LYS A 531 24.27 -16.19 11.54
C LYS A 531 23.89 -17.66 11.44
N VAL A 532 23.14 -17.98 10.41
CA VAL A 532 22.72 -19.36 10.07
C VAL A 532 23.02 -19.56 8.59
N GLU A 533 23.66 -20.70 8.26
CA GLU A 533 23.95 -21.02 6.87
C GLU A 533 22.65 -21.16 6.07
N PRO A 534 22.52 -20.43 4.98
CA PRO A 534 21.34 -20.53 4.13
C PRO A 534 21.36 -21.86 3.37
N ARG A 535 20.20 -22.49 3.25
CA ARG A 535 20.04 -23.68 2.39
C ARG A 535 20.22 -23.32 0.92
N ILE A 536 19.68 -22.16 0.51
CA ILE A 536 19.69 -21.67 -0.88
C ILE A 536 19.96 -20.17 -0.85
N VAL A 537 20.70 -19.70 -1.86
CA VAL A 537 20.81 -18.28 -2.20
C VAL A 537 20.14 -18.08 -3.54
N ARG A 538 19.07 -17.24 -3.59
CA ARG A 538 18.33 -16.94 -4.82
C ARG A 538 18.68 -15.54 -5.32
N THR A 539 18.56 -15.33 -6.63
CA THR A 539 18.74 -14.02 -7.25
C THR A 539 17.47 -13.60 -7.97
N PHE A 540 17.02 -12.39 -7.71
CA PHE A 540 15.90 -11.77 -8.37
C PHE A 540 16.36 -10.47 -9.06
N LYS A 541 16.07 -10.36 -10.34
CA LYS A 541 16.37 -9.18 -11.17
C LYS A 541 15.07 -8.45 -11.46
N PHE A 542 14.98 -7.25 -10.99
CA PHE A 542 13.87 -6.33 -11.29
C PHE A 542 14.28 -5.49 -12.48
N ASP A 543 13.55 -5.58 -13.58
CA ASP A 543 13.95 -5.02 -14.85
C ASP A 543 12.75 -4.56 -15.67
N ARG A 544 13.01 -3.74 -16.67
CA ARG A 544 12.03 -3.32 -17.68
C ARG A 544 12.41 -3.93 -19.03
N LEU A 545 11.75 -5.00 -19.40
CA LEU A 545 12.03 -5.75 -20.63
C LEU A 545 10.96 -5.44 -21.69
N ASN A 546 11.38 -4.96 -22.86
CA ASN A 546 10.46 -4.57 -23.94
C ASN A 546 9.36 -3.61 -23.51
N GLY A 547 9.68 -2.67 -22.62
CA GLY A 547 8.73 -1.70 -22.08
C GLY A 547 7.81 -2.21 -20.98
N GLN A 548 7.85 -3.48 -20.61
CA GLN A 548 7.06 -4.09 -19.53
C GLN A 548 7.92 -4.36 -18.29
N TRP A 549 7.30 -4.29 -17.11
CA TRP A 549 7.94 -4.60 -15.85
C TRP A 549 8.06 -6.11 -15.65
N SER A 550 9.22 -6.58 -15.21
CA SER A 550 9.51 -8.01 -15.10
C SER A 550 10.32 -8.36 -13.86
N ILE A 551 10.18 -9.59 -13.39
CA ILE A 551 11.08 -10.23 -12.43
C ILE A 551 11.77 -11.39 -13.13
N ASN A 552 13.11 -11.41 -13.15
CA ASN A 552 13.91 -12.41 -13.86
C ASN A 552 13.56 -12.53 -15.36
N GLY A 553 13.19 -11.41 -16.00
CA GLY A 553 12.78 -11.39 -17.40
C GLY A 553 11.43 -12.05 -17.69
N GLN A 554 10.62 -12.27 -16.65
CA GLN A 554 9.32 -12.92 -16.76
C GLN A 554 8.22 -11.95 -16.33
N PHE A 555 7.08 -12.04 -17.00
CA PHE A 555 5.89 -11.26 -16.72
C PHE A 555 4.89 -12.11 -15.95
N PHE A 556 4.23 -11.52 -14.98
CA PHE A 556 3.22 -12.23 -14.20
C PHE A 556 1.93 -12.43 -15.00
N ASP A 557 1.36 -13.63 -14.89
CA ASP A 557 0.06 -13.98 -15.44
C ASP A 557 -0.58 -15.07 -14.55
N CYS A 558 -1.85 -14.92 -14.21
CA CYS A 558 -2.60 -15.92 -13.44
C CYS A 558 -2.98 -17.17 -14.27
N GLY A 559 -2.57 -17.28 -15.50
CA GLY A 559 -2.80 -18.47 -16.34
C GLY A 559 -4.23 -18.64 -16.85
N TYR A 560 -5.08 -17.62 -16.80
CA TYR A 560 -6.46 -17.70 -17.30
C TYR A 560 -6.59 -17.93 -18.82
N GLY A 561 -5.48 -17.99 -19.55
CA GLY A 561 -5.47 -18.18 -21.00
C GLY A 561 -5.84 -19.58 -21.49
N ASN A 562 -5.83 -20.61 -20.63
CA ASN A 562 -6.03 -22.01 -20.98
C ASN A 562 -7.32 -22.63 -20.45
N GLU A 563 -8.31 -21.85 -20.05
CA GLU A 563 -9.58 -22.33 -19.57
C GLU A 563 -10.43 -22.97 -20.68
N GLY A 564 -9.96 -24.10 -21.20
CA GLY A 564 -10.77 -25.00 -22.03
C GLY A 564 -11.40 -26.16 -21.29
N THR A 565 -11.01 -26.41 -20.06
CA THR A 565 -11.23 -27.71 -19.40
C THR A 565 -11.61 -27.58 -17.93
N GLY A 566 -12.35 -26.60 -17.46
CA GLY A 566 -12.89 -26.57 -16.10
C GLY A 566 -11.86 -26.99 -14.99
N GLY A 567 -10.60 -26.84 -15.27
CA GLY A 567 -9.47 -27.22 -14.44
C GLY A 567 -8.86 -26.00 -13.79
N GLU A 568 -8.28 -26.24 -12.67
CA GLU A 568 -7.50 -25.34 -11.84
C GLU A 568 -6.64 -24.39 -12.67
N SER A 569 -6.57 -23.12 -12.25
CA SER A 569 -5.69 -22.13 -12.87
C SER A 569 -4.28 -22.75 -12.93
N THR A 570 -3.67 -22.82 -14.10
CA THR A 570 -2.27 -23.22 -14.23
C THR A 570 -1.40 -22.04 -13.79
N GLU A 571 -1.50 -21.70 -12.50
CA GLU A 571 -0.66 -20.69 -11.88
C GLU A 571 0.81 -21.08 -12.07
N MET A 572 1.57 -20.21 -12.71
CA MET A 572 2.97 -20.47 -12.96
C MET A 572 3.81 -20.14 -11.73
N PHE A 573 4.00 -21.11 -10.85
CA PHE A 573 5.01 -20.99 -9.80
C PHE A 573 6.40 -20.87 -10.44
N ARG A 574 7.15 -19.90 -9.97
CA ARG A 574 8.51 -19.64 -10.47
C ARG A 574 9.55 -20.44 -9.71
N PHE A 575 9.30 -20.68 -8.42
CA PHE A 575 10.22 -21.45 -7.57
C PHE A 575 9.49 -22.00 -6.36
N THR A 576 10.13 -22.94 -5.69
CA THR A 576 9.64 -23.55 -4.45
C THR A 576 10.63 -23.30 -3.32
N VAL A 577 10.09 -22.88 -2.17
CA VAL A 577 10.80 -22.75 -0.90
C VAL A 577 10.43 -23.94 -0.02
N GLN A 578 11.38 -24.47 0.70
CA GLN A 578 11.12 -25.55 1.62
C GLN A 578 10.74 -25.02 3.01
N GLN A 579 9.61 -25.50 3.55
CA GLN A 579 9.25 -25.21 4.93
C GLN A 579 10.39 -25.63 5.90
N ASN A 580 10.58 -24.87 6.96
CA ASN A 580 11.67 -25.01 7.93
C ASN A 580 13.07 -24.80 7.34
N SER A 581 13.19 -24.02 6.25
CA SER A 581 14.47 -23.63 5.68
C SER A 581 14.85 -22.20 5.96
N VAL A 582 16.14 -21.93 5.85
CA VAL A 582 16.72 -20.58 5.82
C VAL A 582 17.19 -20.30 4.41
N GLU A 583 16.83 -19.16 3.87
CA GLU A 583 17.30 -18.73 2.55
C GLU A 583 17.85 -17.30 2.59
N GLN A 584 18.71 -16.98 1.63
CA GLN A 584 19.12 -15.61 1.35
C GLN A 584 18.67 -15.25 -0.06
N TRP A 585 18.02 -14.09 -0.18
CA TRP A 585 17.55 -13.60 -1.46
C TRP A 585 18.30 -12.33 -1.84
N LEU A 586 18.79 -12.31 -3.05
CA LEU A 586 19.59 -11.25 -3.60
C LEU A 586 18.76 -10.50 -4.64
N LEU A 587 18.26 -9.36 -4.27
CA LEU A 587 17.50 -8.48 -5.16
C LEU A 587 18.47 -7.57 -5.92
N THR A 588 18.28 -7.42 -7.23
CA THR A 588 19.08 -6.52 -8.07
C THR A 588 18.16 -5.70 -8.94
N ASN A 589 18.32 -4.39 -8.94
CA ASN A 589 17.58 -3.48 -9.80
C ASN A 589 18.39 -3.20 -11.08
N LEU A 590 17.82 -3.55 -12.21
CA LEU A 590 18.37 -3.33 -13.55
C LEU A 590 17.48 -2.45 -14.42
N SER A 591 16.43 -1.86 -13.84
CA SER A 591 15.41 -1.09 -14.57
C SER A 591 15.78 0.37 -14.84
N GLY A 592 17.05 0.76 -14.69
CA GLY A 592 17.49 2.15 -14.85
C GLY A 592 17.16 2.99 -13.62
N ASP A 593 16.45 4.11 -13.82
CA ASP A 593 16.28 5.11 -12.76
C ASP A 593 15.09 4.87 -11.81
N TRP A 594 14.40 3.71 -11.90
CA TRP A 594 13.25 3.41 -11.04
C TRP A 594 13.67 2.82 -9.70
N THR A 595 13.01 3.26 -8.64
CA THR A 595 13.04 2.62 -7.32
C THR A 595 11.84 1.68 -7.20
N HIS A 596 12.09 0.45 -6.74
CA HIS A 596 11.04 -0.55 -6.51
C HIS A 596 10.91 -0.84 -5.02
N PRO A 597 9.78 -0.52 -4.38
CA PRO A 597 9.44 -1.08 -3.07
C PRO A 597 9.04 -2.54 -3.28
N VAL A 598 9.94 -3.47 -2.95
CA VAL A 598 9.72 -4.89 -3.17
C VAL A 598 9.09 -5.50 -1.94
N HIS A 599 7.87 -6.02 -2.09
CA HIS A 599 7.14 -6.75 -1.05
C HIS A 599 7.22 -8.26 -1.26
N ILE A 600 7.37 -8.97 -0.16
CA ILE A 600 7.46 -10.43 -0.12
C ILE A 600 6.46 -10.91 0.93
N HIS A 601 5.50 -11.71 0.48
CA HIS A 601 4.44 -12.24 1.35
C HIS A 601 4.96 -13.33 2.28
N LEU A 602 4.21 -13.61 3.33
CA LEU A 602 4.38 -14.63 4.38
C LEU A 602 5.44 -14.31 5.41
N GLU A 603 6.70 -14.10 5.01
CA GLU A 603 7.82 -14.00 5.97
C GLU A 603 8.52 -12.64 5.88
N GLU A 604 8.80 -12.05 7.02
CA GLU A 604 9.66 -10.88 7.08
C GLU A 604 11.13 -11.26 6.87
N HIS A 605 11.85 -10.29 6.37
CA HIS A 605 13.28 -10.43 6.15
C HIS A 605 14.09 -9.43 6.98
N GLN A 606 15.36 -9.76 7.17
CA GLN A 606 16.36 -8.81 7.62
C GLN A 606 17.30 -8.47 6.46
N ILE A 607 17.59 -7.18 6.28
CA ILE A 607 18.53 -6.72 5.27
C ILE A 607 19.95 -7.00 5.78
N LEU A 608 20.68 -7.88 5.09
CA LEU A 608 22.07 -8.20 5.41
C LEU A 608 23.05 -7.17 4.85
N SER A 609 22.78 -6.71 3.63
CA SER A 609 23.63 -5.70 2.98
C SER A 609 22.91 -4.97 1.85
N ARG A 610 23.33 -3.73 1.61
CA ARG A 610 23.06 -2.92 0.41
C ARG A 610 24.39 -2.69 -0.31
N ASN A 611 24.51 -3.11 -1.56
CA ASN A 611 25.76 -3.04 -2.33
C ASN A 611 26.96 -3.61 -1.56
N ARG A 612 26.77 -4.72 -0.81
CA ARG A 612 27.77 -5.41 0.04
C ARG A 612 28.19 -4.63 1.30
N VAL A 613 27.49 -3.56 1.66
CA VAL A 613 27.72 -2.80 2.90
C VAL A 613 26.56 -3.08 3.84
N ALA A 614 26.83 -3.27 5.13
CA ALA A 614 25.80 -3.43 6.15
C ALA A 614 24.86 -2.22 6.19
N PRO A 615 23.55 -2.40 6.43
CA PRO A 615 22.60 -1.31 6.43
C PRO A 615 22.93 -0.31 7.54
N THR A 616 22.81 0.98 7.23
CA THR A 616 23.05 2.09 8.17
C THR A 616 21.81 2.96 8.35
N VAL A 617 20.82 2.82 7.46
CA VAL A 617 19.55 3.54 7.55
C VAL A 617 18.74 2.95 8.72
N PRO A 618 18.27 3.78 9.68
CA PRO A 618 17.55 3.28 10.84
C PRO A 618 16.37 2.35 10.51
N ALA A 619 15.63 2.62 9.46
CA ALA A 619 14.51 1.80 9.02
C ALA A 619 14.92 0.42 8.48
N ASP A 620 16.17 0.22 8.07
CA ASP A 620 16.69 -1.06 7.59
C ASP A 620 17.24 -1.97 8.71
N LEU A 621 17.30 -1.45 9.95
CA LEU A 621 17.90 -2.19 11.08
C LEU A 621 16.92 -3.16 11.75
N GLY A 622 15.64 -3.15 11.37
CA GLY A 622 14.61 -4.06 11.83
C GLY A 622 14.35 -5.22 10.86
N ARG A 623 13.27 -5.95 11.12
CA ARG A 623 12.66 -6.84 10.13
C ARG A 623 11.71 -6.05 9.25
N LYS A 624 11.67 -6.39 7.98
CA LYS A 624 10.86 -5.70 6.99
C LYS A 624 10.11 -6.73 6.13
N ASP A 625 9.04 -6.30 5.52
CA ASP A 625 8.36 -7.03 4.45
C ASP A 625 8.41 -6.28 3.11
N VAL A 626 8.77 -4.99 3.14
CA VAL A 626 9.01 -4.18 1.95
C VAL A 626 10.44 -3.65 1.97
N THR A 627 11.17 -3.84 0.88
CA THR A 627 12.53 -3.30 0.71
C THR A 627 12.56 -2.33 -0.45
N GLN A 628 12.92 -1.06 -0.19
CA GLN A 628 13.20 -0.11 -1.27
C GLN A 628 14.46 -0.56 -2.01
N LEU A 629 14.30 -0.95 -3.26
CA LEU A 629 15.39 -1.35 -4.16
C LEU A 629 15.68 -0.20 -5.12
N HIS A 630 16.72 0.56 -4.82
CA HIS A 630 17.08 1.77 -5.56
C HIS A 630 17.71 1.48 -6.94
N PRO A 631 17.81 2.48 -7.82
CA PRO A 631 18.47 2.33 -9.12
C PRO A 631 19.86 1.71 -9.03
N ASN A 632 20.10 0.67 -9.83
CA ASN A 632 21.40 -0.05 -9.90
C ASN A 632 21.87 -0.65 -8.54
N GLU A 633 20.94 -0.84 -7.62
CA GLU A 633 21.23 -1.37 -6.30
C GLU A 633 21.12 -2.91 -6.26
N ARG A 634 21.89 -3.48 -5.32
CA ARG A 634 21.85 -4.88 -4.95
C ARG A 634 21.63 -5.00 -3.45
N VAL A 635 20.54 -5.67 -3.05
CA VAL A 635 20.17 -5.87 -1.65
C VAL A 635 20.14 -7.35 -1.33
N GLN A 636 20.79 -7.75 -0.23
CA GLN A 636 20.78 -9.12 0.25
C GLN A 636 19.88 -9.25 1.46
N LEU A 637 18.92 -10.14 1.38
CA LEU A 637 17.88 -10.39 2.39
C LEU A 637 18.10 -11.77 3.03
N PHE A 638 17.68 -11.90 4.29
CA PHE A 638 17.71 -13.13 5.07
C PHE A 638 16.32 -13.52 5.49
N PHE A 639 15.91 -14.76 5.24
CA PHE A 639 14.59 -15.32 5.56
C PHE A 639 14.67 -16.60 6.37
N ARG A 640 13.61 -16.86 7.13
CA ARG A 640 13.32 -18.13 7.78
C ARG A 640 11.89 -18.54 7.47
N PHE A 641 11.69 -19.55 6.65
CA PHE A 641 10.37 -20.04 6.25
C PHE A 641 9.92 -21.16 7.19
N ARG A 642 9.03 -20.84 8.12
CA ARG A 642 8.69 -21.72 9.24
C ARG A 642 7.21 -22.05 9.38
N ASP A 643 6.34 -21.31 8.72
CA ASP A 643 4.91 -21.36 8.96
C ASP A 643 4.16 -22.18 7.92
N TRP A 644 3.40 -21.50 7.11
CA TRP A 644 2.39 -22.08 6.24
C TRP A 644 2.96 -22.63 4.95
N LEU A 645 2.32 -23.66 4.40
CA LEU A 645 2.55 -24.11 3.03
C LEU A 645 1.67 -23.35 2.05
N GLY A 646 1.93 -23.50 0.76
CA GLY A 646 1.10 -22.98 -0.31
C GLY A 646 1.72 -21.84 -1.07
N LYS A 647 0.90 -21.05 -1.76
CA LYS A 647 1.32 -20.06 -2.73
C LYS A 647 1.38 -18.66 -2.12
N TYR A 648 2.44 -17.95 -2.46
CA TYR A 648 2.66 -16.58 -2.02
C TYR A 648 3.32 -15.76 -3.13
N PRO A 649 3.00 -14.47 -3.29
CA PRO A 649 3.68 -13.61 -4.26
C PRO A 649 4.91 -12.90 -3.69
N ILE A 650 5.80 -12.52 -4.61
CA ILE A 650 6.77 -11.45 -4.49
C ILE A 650 6.49 -10.44 -5.60
N HIS A 651 6.44 -9.17 -5.28
CA HIS A 651 6.11 -8.13 -6.26
C HIS A 651 6.69 -6.77 -5.90
N CYS A 652 6.69 -5.86 -6.87
CA CYS A 652 6.92 -4.44 -6.61
C CYS A 652 5.66 -3.80 -6.05
N HIS A 653 5.74 -3.08 -4.93
CA HIS A 653 4.61 -2.37 -4.35
C HIS A 653 4.49 -0.90 -4.82
N ASN A 654 5.26 -0.46 -5.81
CA ASN A 654 4.72 0.52 -6.73
C ASN A 654 3.61 -0.22 -7.49
N VAL A 655 2.37 -0.04 -7.03
CA VAL A 655 1.25 -0.88 -7.48
C VAL A 655 0.90 -0.68 -8.95
N VAL A 656 1.42 0.40 -9.58
CA VAL A 656 1.37 0.57 -11.04
C VAL A 656 2.30 -0.43 -11.73
N HIS A 657 3.50 -0.67 -11.19
CA HIS A 657 4.42 -1.69 -11.70
C HIS A 657 3.88 -3.11 -11.47
N GLU A 658 3.28 -3.34 -10.30
CA GLU A 658 2.61 -4.60 -9.96
C GLU A 658 1.51 -4.94 -10.98
N ASP A 659 0.57 -4.01 -11.21
CA ASP A 659 -0.52 -4.19 -12.20
C ASP A 659 -0.01 -4.41 -13.62
N HIS A 660 1.25 -4.06 -13.89
CA HIS A 660 1.91 -4.25 -15.18
C HIS A 660 2.93 -5.39 -15.17
N ALA A 661 2.66 -6.41 -14.35
CA ALA A 661 3.31 -7.73 -14.33
C ALA A 661 4.64 -7.84 -13.56
N MET A 662 5.03 -6.85 -12.72
CA MET A 662 6.20 -6.97 -11.84
C MET A 662 5.87 -7.78 -10.57
N MET A 663 5.53 -9.05 -10.79
CA MET A 663 5.16 -10.01 -9.76
C MET A 663 5.63 -11.41 -10.14
N ALA A 664 5.83 -12.27 -9.14
CA ALA A 664 6.06 -13.70 -9.31
C ALA A 664 5.40 -14.48 -8.16
N LEU A 665 4.80 -15.62 -8.45
CA LEU A 665 4.32 -16.56 -7.45
C LEU A 665 5.41 -17.57 -7.10
N TRP A 666 5.48 -17.90 -5.82
CA TRP A 666 6.31 -18.98 -5.30
C TRP A 666 5.51 -19.86 -4.35
N HIS A 667 6.00 -21.05 -4.10
CA HIS A 667 5.30 -22.08 -3.34
C HIS A 667 6.15 -22.53 -2.15
N VAL A 668 5.56 -22.59 -0.96
CA VAL A 668 6.16 -23.23 0.20
C VAL A 668 5.74 -24.70 0.23
N ALA A 669 6.68 -25.60 0.17
CA ALA A 669 6.47 -27.05 0.13
C ALA A 669 7.08 -27.78 1.33
N LEU A 670 6.57 -28.97 1.61
CA LEU A 670 7.15 -29.85 2.63
C LEU A 670 8.56 -30.34 2.23
N GLN A 671 9.31 -30.74 3.23
CA GLN A 671 10.65 -31.35 2.99
C GLN A 671 10.50 -32.64 2.20
N GLY A 672 11.15 -32.71 1.06
CA GLY A 672 11.11 -33.87 0.16
C GLY A 672 10.24 -33.70 -1.08
N ASP A 673 9.43 -32.63 -1.15
CA ASP A 673 8.72 -32.29 -2.38
C ASP A 673 9.71 -31.78 -3.46
N ASN A 674 9.31 -31.91 -4.72
CA ASN A 674 10.11 -31.40 -5.83
C ASN A 674 10.30 -29.89 -5.72
N ILE A 675 11.56 -29.46 -5.72
CA ILE A 675 11.92 -28.06 -5.63
C ILE A 675 12.15 -27.53 -7.05
N LEU A 676 11.31 -26.57 -7.47
CA LEU A 676 11.60 -25.78 -8.65
C LEU A 676 12.65 -24.73 -8.27
N VAL A 677 13.78 -24.76 -8.94
CA VAL A 677 14.83 -23.73 -8.80
C VAL A 677 14.65 -22.76 -9.98
N PRO A 678 14.66 -21.42 -9.76
CA PRO A 678 14.46 -20.45 -10.83
C PRO A 678 15.53 -20.50 -11.89
#